data_2c1c05a91bcf3b4b6122a991997b346c
#
_entry.id   2c1c05a91bcf3b4b6122a991997b346c
#
_cell.length_a   1.000
_cell.length_b   1.000
_cell.length_c   1.000
_cell.angle_alpha   90.00
_cell.angle_beta   90.00
_cell.angle_gamma   90.00
#
_symmetry.space_group_name_H-M   'P 1'
#
loop_
_entity.id
_entity.type
_entity.pdbx_description
1 polymer ?
#
loop_
_entity_poly.entity_id
_entity_poly.type
_entity_poly.pdbx_seq_one_letter_code
_entity_poly.pdbx_strand_id
1 'polypeptide(L)'
;MDKRLLTLLLVCMCATFGIQARTVKGTVVDKVNQPVIGASVHVNGTNLGTMTDVDGNFIISNAPDNAVLTFSYVGMVSKTVKAADGQMKIELADDVQNLEEVVVIGYGAAKAKDLTAPIEVVKGEKLIATPSSSPMTALQGKVAGVNIVNSGTPGDGPTVTIRGLGSFGNTTPLYVVDGMFYDNINFLNNADIQDLTIMKDASAAAIYGVRAANGVVIITTKKGAKNQDAKVTYNGYVGFQKATNVLEMCNSHEYATMLTEADKSAYSYMFENSIKNWGGNMNDLTFGADTDWYSELLRTAMITNHSLSVTGGTQKTAYAVGMSYLAQDGVMDVENYYRRLNFRASLDFDATNWLKVGFNGVFSNGDQRVPNNNAWQQAFNAPSIYPVYDTTRDSKIYTGGYASPEQIGVTNNFYNPVATANYFDSKNDTYQVLSNFYAQFQLVPDRLNFRTSYAYDYANTKGVAFTPIYCVGSVNQHNDQTSLTKSESTYKKWVWDNVLTYNQTFDKHHFNAMAGFSMRNERYYFLTATAKNVPEGKDAYKYLNLGSKEGVTVSDDGSLYRGLSYFARLGYNYADKYMLTATFRADGSSKYNEKWGYFPSVGAAWVISNEDFMADQNVFDYLKLRASWGKLGNDKIAASAGFASTKPVRGVFGNTVLDGYTYESNFSWLSWEVVNETNVGLNFATLNNRLSGDIDWYYRKTENAVISPTIPMQNTTIAGNYATILNTGVDLSLNWADKLSKDFSYNVGFNIGYLHNEVKSLLNNLNIIKGGKTVQKVGEKMNSYYGYKVIGIYQTPEECAADPIAVANKLVPGDFKYEDVNGDGAIDGRDKQCLGSYVPDVTYGFNLGFQWKALDFNISCYGQAGGELWNRKRALRYAASNYNFDRAQYENRWHGAGTSNTDPSAAALIKGWNVSDSNQASYFVESSDYFRIQNITLGYSFRNIKLGNYTLPGIRISATADRPFTTFKANSFTPELADAEGWDTQTYPLTATYTFGVQIDF
;
A
#
# COMPACT_ATOMS: atom_id res chain seq x y z
N MET A 1 13.78 -49.02 -45.60
CA MET A 1 12.41 -48.49 -45.57
C MET A 1 12.09 -47.87 -46.93
N ASP A 2 11.07 -48.40 -47.54
CA ASP A 2 10.81 -48.31 -48.98
C ASP A 2 10.41 -46.92 -49.49
N LYS A 3 11.05 -46.43 -50.53
CA LYS A 3 10.76 -45.19 -51.23
C LYS A 3 9.32 -45.09 -51.75
N ARG A 4 8.58 -46.21 -51.75
CA ARG A 4 7.17 -46.30 -52.20
C ARG A 4 6.16 -45.80 -51.15
N LEU A 5 6.55 -45.81 -49.85
CA LEU A 5 5.69 -45.29 -48.76
C LEU A 5 5.71 -43.74 -48.70
N LEU A 6 6.85 -43.14 -49.07
CA LEU A 6 7.03 -41.69 -49.10
C LEU A 6 6.27 -41.03 -50.24
N THR A 7 6.13 -41.73 -51.36
CA THR A 7 5.38 -41.25 -52.54
C THR A 7 3.86 -41.34 -52.33
N LEU A 8 3.37 -42.36 -51.56
CA LEU A 8 1.97 -42.47 -51.21
C LEU A 8 1.53 -41.38 -50.20
N LEU A 9 2.42 -40.98 -49.27
CA LEU A 9 2.17 -39.90 -48.32
C LEU A 9 2.16 -38.53 -49.02
N LEU A 10 2.98 -38.34 -50.06
CA LEU A 10 2.97 -37.09 -50.85
C LEU A 10 1.72 -36.95 -51.77
N VAL A 11 1.18 -38.07 -52.26
CA VAL A 11 -0.04 -38.06 -53.11
C VAL A 11 -1.32 -37.87 -52.28
N CYS A 12 -1.36 -38.29 -51.03
CA CYS A 12 -2.45 -37.99 -50.12
C CYS A 12 -2.49 -36.54 -49.57
N MET A 13 -1.39 -35.78 -49.72
CA MET A 13 -1.32 -34.36 -49.33
C MET A 13 -1.79 -33.40 -50.42
N CYS A 14 -2.11 -33.87 -51.61
CA CYS A 14 -2.59 -33.03 -52.73
C CYS A 14 -4.10 -33.19 -53.04
N ALA A 15 -4.89 -33.68 -52.09
CA ALA A 15 -6.36 -33.52 -52.20
C ALA A 15 -6.74 -32.11 -51.74
N THR A 16 -6.54 -31.15 -52.63
CA THR A 16 -7.04 -29.76 -52.46
C THR A 16 -8.56 -29.81 -52.47
N PHE A 17 -9.14 -29.65 -51.26
CA PHE A 17 -10.48 -29.13 -51.19
C PHE A 17 -10.42 -27.72 -51.77
N GLY A 18 -11.05 -27.49 -52.86
CA GLY A 18 -11.29 -26.18 -53.46
C GLY A 18 -12.13 -25.34 -52.51
N ILE A 19 -11.45 -24.57 -51.68
CA ILE A 19 -12.09 -23.51 -50.91
C ILE A 19 -12.45 -22.45 -51.94
N GLN A 20 -13.75 -22.27 -52.23
CA GLN A 20 -14.22 -21.14 -52.98
C GLN A 20 -13.98 -19.90 -52.15
N ALA A 21 -12.94 -19.16 -52.48
CA ALA A 21 -12.54 -17.93 -51.82
C ALA A 21 -13.32 -16.76 -52.38
N ARG A 22 -14.06 -16.03 -51.55
CA ARG A 22 -14.80 -14.85 -51.94
C ARG A 22 -14.17 -13.54 -51.43
N THR A 23 -14.49 -12.45 -52.10
CA THR A 23 -14.09 -11.10 -51.63
C THR A 23 -15.24 -10.51 -50.80
N VAL A 24 -14.95 -10.18 -49.54
CA VAL A 24 -15.86 -9.50 -48.64
C VAL A 24 -15.49 -8.02 -48.59
N LYS A 25 -16.47 -7.14 -48.79
CA LYS A 25 -16.26 -5.69 -48.77
C LYS A 25 -17.37 -4.99 -47.98
N GLY A 26 -17.05 -3.83 -47.40
CA GLY A 26 -18.06 -3.05 -46.68
C GLY A 26 -17.47 -1.76 -46.14
N THR A 27 -18.27 -1.05 -45.34
CA THR A 27 -17.92 0.21 -44.69
C THR A 27 -18.17 0.11 -43.20
N VAL A 28 -17.23 0.56 -42.39
CA VAL A 28 -17.36 0.67 -40.93
C VAL A 28 -17.64 2.12 -40.59
N VAL A 29 -18.74 2.36 -39.85
CA VAL A 29 -19.17 3.68 -39.42
C VAL A 29 -19.40 3.71 -37.90
N ASP A 30 -19.38 4.91 -37.30
CA ASP A 30 -19.82 5.13 -35.93
C ASP A 30 -21.33 5.32 -35.81
N LYS A 31 -21.87 5.55 -34.61
CA LYS A 31 -23.28 5.79 -34.33
C LYS A 31 -23.87 7.04 -35.02
N VAL A 32 -23.03 8.01 -35.37
CA VAL A 32 -23.45 9.23 -36.11
C VAL A 32 -23.16 9.12 -37.61
N ASN A 33 -22.93 7.86 -38.06
CA ASN A 33 -22.75 7.51 -39.48
C ASN A 33 -21.48 8.11 -40.11
N GLN A 34 -20.46 8.42 -39.31
CA GLN A 34 -19.13 8.85 -39.78
C GLN A 34 -18.23 7.63 -40.03
N PRO A 35 -17.37 7.65 -41.06
CA PRO A 35 -16.46 6.54 -41.33
C PRO A 35 -15.44 6.35 -40.22
N VAL A 36 -15.28 5.11 -39.75
CA VAL A 36 -14.25 4.73 -38.78
C VAL A 36 -12.99 4.34 -39.55
N ILE A 37 -12.01 5.25 -39.58
CA ILE A 37 -10.75 5.08 -40.30
C ILE A 37 -9.78 4.24 -39.50
N GLY A 38 -9.13 3.23 -40.10
CA GLY A 38 -8.14 2.38 -39.44
C GLY A 38 -8.73 1.36 -38.47
N ALA A 39 -10.05 1.08 -38.55
CA ALA A 39 -10.65 -0.04 -37.83
C ALA A 39 -10.03 -1.35 -38.35
N SER A 40 -9.59 -2.22 -37.44
CA SER A 40 -9.11 -3.57 -37.77
C SER A 40 -10.30 -4.46 -38.11
N VAL A 41 -10.24 -5.15 -39.24
CA VAL A 41 -11.20 -6.15 -39.67
C VAL A 41 -10.49 -7.46 -39.82
N HIS A 42 -10.79 -8.43 -38.97
CA HIS A 42 -10.12 -9.72 -38.91
C HIS A 42 -11.10 -10.86 -39.18
N VAL A 43 -10.70 -11.84 -39.97
CA VAL A 43 -11.49 -13.06 -40.24
C VAL A 43 -11.15 -14.09 -39.15
N ASN A 44 -12.11 -14.36 -38.25
CA ASN A 44 -11.92 -15.28 -37.13
C ASN A 44 -11.45 -16.66 -37.57
N GLY A 45 -10.41 -17.18 -36.94
CA GLY A 45 -9.85 -18.50 -37.25
C GLY A 45 -8.88 -18.51 -38.44
N THR A 46 -8.51 -17.35 -39.01
CA THR A 46 -7.55 -17.22 -40.11
C THR A 46 -6.58 -16.07 -39.85
N ASN A 47 -5.50 -16.01 -40.64
CA ASN A 47 -4.57 -14.85 -40.61
C ASN A 47 -5.00 -13.75 -41.62
N LEU A 48 -6.23 -13.79 -42.12
CA LEU A 48 -6.75 -12.79 -43.03
C LEU A 48 -7.35 -11.62 -42.28
N GLY A 49 -6.88 -10.43 -42.59
CA GLY A 49 -7.39 -9.18 -42.00
C GLY A 49 -7.00 -7.97 -42.85
N THR A 50 -7.70 -6.88 -42.61
CA THR A 50 -7.43 -5.60 -43.27
C THR A 50 -7.76 -4.46 -42.29
N MET A 51 -7.41 -3.23 -42.65
CA MET A 51 -7.86 -2.05 -41.95
C MET A 51 -8.73 -1.19 -42.86
N THR A 52 -9.69 -0.47 -42.28
CA THR A 52 -10.52 0.45 -43.03
C THR A 52 -9.73 1.66 -43.55
N ASP A 53 -10.04 2.10 -44.77
CA ASP A 53 -9.45 3.27 -45.43
C ASP A 53 -10.03 4.60 -44.86
N VAL A 54 -9.69 5.72 -45.49
CA VAL A 54 -10.10 7.08 -45.09
C VAL A 54 -11.63 7.31 -45.21
N ASP A 55 -12.33 6.49 -45.96
CA ASP A 55 -13.80 6.51 -46.10
C ASP A 55 -14.46 5.40 -45.26
N GLY A 56 -13.69 4.73 -44.40
CA GLY A 56 -14.16 3.64 -43.57
C GLY A 56 -14.39 2.32 -44.33
N ASN A 57 -13.98 2.19 -45.60
CA ASN A 57 -14.20 0.98 -46.38
C ASN A 57 -13.13 -0.08 -46.09
N PHE A 58 -13.52 -1.35 -46.16
CA PHE A 58 -12.64 -2.49 -46.05
C PHE A 58 -12.86 -3.48 -47.20
N ILE A 59 -11.81 -4.16 -47.61
CA ILE A 59 -11.85 -5.24 -48.58
C ILE A 59 -10.97 -6.38 -48.06
N ILE A 60 -11.54 -7.57 -47.94
CA ILE A 60 -10.82 -8.81 -47.63
C ILE A 60 -10.98 -9.76 -48.79
N SER A 61 -9.89 -10.04 -49.49
CA SER A 61 -9.83 -11.05 -50.52
C SER A 61 -9.58 -12.43 -49.93
N ASN A 62 -10.11 -13.47 -50.57
CA ASN A 62 -9.93 -14.89 -50.18
C ASN A 62 -10.55 -15.27 -48.80
N ALA A 63 -11.62 -14.63 -48.38
CA ALA A 63 -12.35 -15.01 -47.17
C ALA A 63 -13.11 -16.35 -47.40
N PRO A 64 -13.16 -17.26 -46.38
CA PRO A 64 -14.00 -18.47 -46.45
C PRO A 64 -15.48 -18.14 -46.58
N ASP A 65 -16.27 -19.04 -47.20
CA ASP A 65 -17.72 -18.82 -47.47
C ASP A 65 -18.54 -18.50 -46.20
N ASN A 66 -18.19 -19.06 -45.08
CA ASN A 66 -18.83 -18.80 -43.80
C ASN A 66 -17.97 -17.95 -42.84
N ALA A 67 -17.14 -17.03 -43.38
CA ALA A 67 -16.28 -16.21 -42.59
C ALA A 67 -17.05 -15.39 -41.54
N VAL A 68 -16.53 -15.37 -40.31
CA VAL A 68 -16.97 -14.50 -39.25
C VAL A 68 -15.93 -13.40 -39.08
N LEU A 69 -16.33 -12.17 -39.27
CA LEU A 69 -15.47 -11.00 -39.21
C LEU A 69 -15.57 -10.32 -37.86
N THR A 70 -14.46 -10.03 -37.23
CA THR A 70 -14.41 -9.19 -36.05
C THR A 70 -13.86 -7.81 -36.42
N PHE A 71 -14.64 -6.80 -36.10
CA PHE A 71 -14.32 -5.39 -36.30
C PHE A 71 -13.90 -4.80 -34.95
N SER A 72 -12.73 -4.18 -34.90
CA SER A 72 -12.26 -3.54 -33.66
C SER A 72 -11.57 -2.21 -33.97
N TYR A 73 -11.77 -1.23 -33.09
CA TYR A 73 -11.13 0.06 -33.16
C TYR A 73 -10.87 0.59 -31.75
N VAL A 74 -9.78 1.31 -31.54
CA VAL A 74 -9.43 1.86 -30.22
C VAL A 74 -10.52 2.85 -29.76
N GLY A 75 -11.11 2.59 -28.61
CA GLY A 75 -12.22 3.39 -28.09
C GLY A 75 -13.60 3.04 -28.62
N MET A 76 -13.75 1.90 -29.29
CA MET A 76 -15.05 1.39 -29.77
C MET A 76 -15.25 -0.08 -29.39
N VAL A 77 -16.51 -0.47 -29.14
CA VAL A 77 -16.89 -1.84 -28.84
C VAL A 77 -16.66 -2.73 -30.06
N SER A 78 -15.85 -3.77 -29.91
CA SER A 78 -15.61 -4.74 -30.99
C SER A 78 -16.90 -5.47 -31.38
N LYS A 79 -17.17 -5.56 -32.70
CA LYS A 79 -18.38 -6.19 -33.25
C LYS A 79 -18.02 -7.36 -34.12
N THR A 80 -18.64 -8.50 -33.86
CA THR A 80 -18.46 -9.73 -34.67
C THR A 80 -19.68 -9.98 -35.52
N VAL A 81 -19.48 -10.11 -36.85
CA VAL A 81 -20.58 -10.29 -37.84
C VAL A 81 -20.21 -11.38 -38.84
N LYS A 82 -21.15 -12.21 -39.23
CA LYS A 82 -20.96 -13.14 -40.37
C LYS A 82 -20.83 -12.37 -41.67
N ALA A 83 -19.86 -12.74 -42.49
CA ALA A 83 -19.70 -12.19 -43.82
C ALA A 83 -20.97 -12.42 -44.69
N ALA A 84 -21.52 -11.35 -45.23
CA ALA A 84 -22.66 -11.38 -46.16
C ALA A 84 -22.20 -11.07 -47.58
N ASP A 85 -23.02 -11.47 -48.56
CA ASP A 85 -22.79 -11.11 -49.96
C ASP A 85 -23.19 -9.63 -50.20
N GLY A 86 -22.35 -8.90 -50.90
CA GLY A 86 -22.54 -7.47 -51.19
C GLY A 86 -21.72 -6.55 -50.32
N GLN A 87 -22.11 -5.26 -50.23
CA GLN A 87 -21.45 -4.28 -49.44
C GLN A 87 -22.04 -4.26 -48.03
N MET A 88 -21.22 -4.67 -47.03
CA MET A 88 -21.60 -4.65 -45.63
C MET A 88 -21.49 -3.25 -45.03
N LYS A 89 -22.44 -2.84 -44.22
CA LYS A 89 -22.33 -1.65 -43.40
C LYS A 89 -22.28 -2.07 -41.93
N ILE A 90 -21.18 -1.76 -41.27
CA ILE A 90 -20.92 -2.12 -39.88
C ILE A 90 -20.86 -0.84 -39.03
N GLU A 91 -21.74 -0.74 -38.08
CA GLU A 91 -21.76 0.32 -37.10
C GLU A 91 -21.03 -0.17 -35.84
N LEU A 92 -19.97 0.55 -35.45
CA LEU A 92 -19.27 0.38 -34.19
C LEU A 92 -19.77 1.42 -33.19
N ALA A 93 -20.11 1.00 -32.01
CA ALA A 93 -20.46 1.87 -30.90
C ALA A 93 -19.18 2.31 -30.15
N ASP A 94 -19.19 3.55 -29.68
CA ASP A 94 -18.10 4.01 -28.79
C ASP A 94 -18.05 3.12 -27.55
N ASP A 95 -16.82 2.77 -27.11
CA ASP A 95 -16.58 2.03 -25.88
C ASP A 95 -16.65 3.02 -24.71
N VAL A 96 -17.88 3.39 -24.39
CA VAL A 96 -18.15 4.34 -23.32
C VAL A 96 -18.44 3.56 -22.06
N GLN A 97 -17.45 3.46 -21.21
CA GLN A 97 -17.45 2.76 -19.93
C GLN A 97 -18.00 1.30 -19.98
N ASN A 98 -17.14 0.41 -19.56
CA ASN A 98 -17.23 -1.03 -19.51
C ASN A 98 -18.41 -1.61 -18.68
N LEU A 99 -19.65 -1.26 -18.97
CA LEU A 99 -20.82 -1.91 -18.37
C LEU A 99 -20.93 -3.40 -18.77
N GLU A 100 -20.32 -3.78 -19.87
CA GLU A 100 -20.19 -5.19 -20.31
C GLU A 100 -18.89 -5.84 -19.80
N GLU A 101 -18.04 -5.11 -19.06
CA GLU A 101 -16.81 -5.66 -18.51
C GLU A 101 -17.09 -6.79 -17.53
N VAL A 102 -16.40 -7.90 -17.73
CA VAL A 102 -16.48 -9.06 -16.84
C VAL A 102 -15.48 -8.87 -15.70
N VAL A 103 -16.01 -8.75 -14.51
CA VAL A 103 -15.23 -8.56 -13.26
C VAL A 103 -15.16 -9.87 -12.51
N VAL A 104 -13.98 -10.22 -12.00
CA VAL A 104 -13.81 -11.37 -11.10
C VAL A 104 -14.38 -11.02 -9.74
N ILE A 105 -15.40 -11.78 -9.31
CA ILE A 105 -16.03 -11.64 -8.00
C ILE A 105 -16.02 -12.98 -7.26
N GLY A 106 -15.18 -13.09 -6.26
CA GLY A 106 -15.06 -14.33 -5.49
C GLY A 106 -14.56 -15.49 -6.35
N TYR A 107 -15.31 -16.55 -6.36
CA TYR A 107 -15.01 -17.78 -7.11
C TYR A 107 -15.63 -17.81 -8.52
N GLY A 108 -16.15 -16.66 -8.98
CA GLY A 108 -16.77 -16.53 -10.30
C GLY A 108 -16.48 -15.19 -10.96
N ALA A 109 -17.10 -14.95 -12.08
CA ALA A 109 -17.06 -13.68 -12.79
C ALA A 109 -18.49 -13.21 -13.09
N ALA A 110 -18.73 -11.90 -13.04
CA ALA A 110 -20.00 -11.28 -13.40
C ALA A 110 -19.75 -10.02 -14.23
N LYS A 111 -20.75 -9.61 -15.01
CA LYS A 111 -20.67 -8.32 -15.69
C LYS A 111 -20.77 -7.20 -14.67
N ALA A 112 -20.01 -6.12 -14.85
CA ALA A 112 -20.01 -4.98 -13.95
C ALA A 112 -21.43 -4.39 -13.76
N LYS A 113 -22.23 -4.39 -14.81
CA LYS A 113 -23.64 -3.94 -14.77
C LYS A 113 -24.53 -4.77 -13.85
N ASP A 114 -24.24 -6.06 -13.65
CA ASP A 114 -25.04 -6.99 -12.85
C ASP A 114 -24.71 -6.96 -11.34
N LEU A 115 -23.73 -6.19 -10.94
CA LEU A 115 -23.30 -6.13 -9.55
C LEU A 115 -24.24 -5.30 -8.69
N THR A 116 -24.58 -5.82 -7.51
CA THR A 116 -25.40 -5.14 -6.50
C THR A 116 -24.60 -4.35 -5.48
N ALA A 117 -23.27 -4.37 -5.58
CA ALA A 117 -22.33 -3.79 -4.64
C ALA A 117 -21.31 -2.86 -5.35
N PRO A 118 -20.71 -1.88 -4.65
CA PRO A 118 -19.64 -1.04 -5.20
C PRO A 118 -18.38 -1.86 -5.41
N ILE A 119 -17.93 -1.95 -6.65
CA ILE A 119 -16.70 -2.61 -7.04
C ILE A 119 -15.93 -1.68 -7.97
N GLU A 120 -14.66 -1.46 -7.65
CA GLU A 120 -13.75 -0.64 -8.45
C GLU A 120 -12.74 -1.54 -9.16
N VAL A 121 -12.56 -1.37 -10.46
CA VAL A 121 -11.60 -2.13 -11.26
C VAL A 121 -10.53 -1.22 -11.81
N VAL A 122 -9.27 -1.51 -11.51
CA VAL A 122 -8.12 -0.80 -12.04
C VAL A 122 -7.32 -1.73 -12.95
N LYS A 123 -7.21 -1.35 -14.22
CA LYS A 123 -6.44 -2.10 -15.21
C LYS A 123 -4.94 -2.06 -14.94
N GLY A 124 -4.26 -3.17 -15.16
CA GLY A 124 -2.80 -3.29 -14.96
C GLY A 124 -1.99 -2.26 -15.73
N GLU A 125 -2.46 -1.82 -16.90
CA GLU A 125 -1.80 -0.77 -17.70
C GLU A 125 -1.67 0.56 -16.95
N LYS A 126 -2.68 0.92 -16.12
CA LYS A 126 -2.64 2.13 -15.28
C LYS A 126 -1.66 2.00 -14.10
N LEU A 127 -1.29 0.76 -13.71
CA LEU A 127 -0.32 0.51 -12.65
C LEU A 127 1.13 0.61 -13.15
N ILE A 128 1.36 0.20 -14.39
CA ILE A 128 2.71 0.22 -15.00
C ILE A 128 3.24 1.66 -15.16
N ALA A 129 2.35 2.64 -15.35
CA ALA A 129 2.71 4.04 -15.50
C ALA A 129 3.35 4.66 -14.24
N THR A 130 3.20 4.03 -13.07
CA THR A 130 3.77 4.53 -11.80
C THR A 130 4.99 3.69 -11.43
N PRO A 131 6.21 4.27 -11.43
CA PRO A 131 7.43 3.57 -11.01
C PRO A 131 7.37 3.30 -9.50
N SER A 132 7.18 2.03 -9.14
CA SER A 132 7.03 1.62 -7.75
C SER A 132 7.44 0.17 -7.55
N SER A 133 7.95 -0.17 -6.36
CA SER A 133 8.23 -1.55 -5.93
C SER A 133 6.96 -2.32 -5.56
N SER A 134 5.85 -1.62 -5.23
CA SER A 134 4.58 -2.23 -4.82
C SER A 134 3.40 -1.78 -5.71
N PRO A 135 2.54 -2.71 -6.16
CA PRO A 135 1.34 -2.38 -6.94
C PRO A 135 0.37 -1.45 -6.20
N MET A 136 0.31 -1.52 -4.86
CA MET A 136 -0.60 -0.70 -4.07
C MET A 136 -0.23 0.79 -4.08
N THR A 137 1.05 1.14 -4.14
CA THR A 137 1.50 2.53 -4.28
C THR A 137 0.95 3.19 -5.55
N ALA A 138 0.84 2.42 -6.64
CA ALA A 138 0.31 2.92 -7.91
C ALA A 138 -1.20 3.24 -7.88
N LEU A 139 -1.93 2.82 -6.84
CA LEU A 139 -3.37 3.07 -6.66
C LEU A 139 -3.70 4.35 -5.89
N GLN A 140 -2.72 4.97 -5.24
CA GLN A 140 -2.96 6.17 -4.42
C GLN A 140 -3.65 7.27 -5.23
N GLY A 141 -4.78 7.79 -4.72
CA GLY A 141 -5.57 8.82 -5.36
C GLY A 141 -6.45 8.38 -6.55
N LYS A 142 -6.52 7.09 -6.84
CA LYS A 142 -7.32 6.56 -7.97
C LYS A 142 -8.67 5.99 -7.56
N VAL A 143 -8.86 5.69 -6.27
CA VAL A 143 -10.06 5.02 -5.76
C VAL A 143 -10.57 5.72 -4.51
N ALA A 144 -11.84 6.14 -4.51
CA ALA A 144 -12.50 6.78 -3.37
C ALA A 144 -12.60 5.80 -2.18
N GLY A 145 -12.42 6.33 -0.95
CA GLY A 145 -12.51 5.53 0.28
C GLY A 145 -11.35 4.57 0.53
N VAL A 146 -10.26 4.67 -0.26
CA VAL A 146 -9.03 3.90 -0.08
C VAL A 146 -7.89 4.86 0.29
N ASN A 147 -7.39 4.74 1.50
CA ASN A 147 -6.24 5.48 1.98
C ASN A 147 -4.98 4.61 1.87
N ILE A 148 -3.95 5.14 1.22
CA ILE A 148 -2.66 4.47 0.99
C ILE A 148 -1.56 5.37 1.51
N VAL A 149 -0.81 4.88 2.50
CA VAL A 149 0.30 5.57 3.13
C VAL A 149 1.60 4.89 2.73
N ASN A 150 2.46 5.60 2.02
CA ASN A 150 3.70 5.04 1.48
C ASN A 150 4.81 4.98 2.52
N SER A 151 5.61 3.91 2.49
CA SER A 151 6.92 3.84 3.12
C SER A 151 7.99 4.39 2.16
N GLY A 152 8.99 5.10 2.71
CA GLY A 152 10.15 5.56 1.94
C GLY A 152 11.23 4.49 1.76
N THR A 153 11.26 3.49 2.63
CA THR A 153 12.30 2.44 2.64
C THR A 153 12.21 1.56 1.38
N PRO A 154 13.33 1.30 0.68
CA PRO A 154 13.34 0.43 -0.49
C PRO A 154 12.78 -0.97 -0.19
N GLY A 155 11.80 -1.42 -1.00
CA GLY A 155 11.20 -2.74 -0.87
C GLY A 155 10.04 -2.84 0.12
N ASP A 156 9.84 -1.86 0.99
CA ASP A 156 8.69 -1.85 1.88
C ASP A 156 7.41 -1.46 1.12
N GLY A 157 6.30 -2.13 1.45
CA GLY A 157 5.00 -1.81 0.89
C GLY A 157 4.29 -0.70 1.66
N PRO A 158 3.29 -0.06 1.03
CA PRO A 158 2.46 0.92 1.69
C PRO A 158 1.50 0.26 2.69
N THR A 159 1.09 1.02 3.70
CA THR A 159 -0.06 0.70 4.53
C THR A 159 -1.35 1.09 3.80
N VAL A 160 -2.31 0.18 3.73
CA VAL A 160 -3.59 0.39 3.01
C VAL A 160 -4.75 0.22 3.97
N THR A 161 -5.66 1.17 3.99
CA THR A 161 -6.93 1.09 4.72
C THR A 161 -8.10 1.41 3.80
N ILE A 162 -9.22 0.67 3.97
CA ILE A 162 -10.44 0.84 3.20
C ILE A 162 -11.57 1.25 4.14
N ARG A 163 -12.17 2.45 3.93
CA ARG A 163 -13.24 3.00 4.75
C ARG A 163 -12.87 3.07 6.25
N GLY A 164 -11.64 3.52 6.54
CA GLY A 164 -11.14 3.77 7.88
C GLY A 164 -10.69 2.54 8.67
N LEU A 165 -10.35 2.76 9.94
CA LEU A 165 -9.90 1.72 10.85
C LEU A 165 -11.10 0.95 11.40
N GLY A 166 -11.19 -0.35 11.12
CA GLY A 166 -12.29 -1.22 11.57
C GLY A 166 -11.94 -2.13 12.73
N SER A 167 -10.73 -2.10 13.27
CA SER A 167 -10.27 -2.94 14.38
C SER A 167 -9.13 -2.27 15.12
N PHE A 168 -8.89 -2.61 16.39
CA PHE A 168 -7.70 -2.19 17.14
C PHE A 168 -6.46 -3.03 16.83
N GLY A 169 -6.63 -4.12 16.08
CA GLY A 169 -5.56 -4.98 15.60
C GLY A 169 -5.13 -4.61 14.17
N ASN A 170 -4.88 -5.63 13.36
CA ASN A 170 -4.48 -5.46 11.96
C ASN A 170 -5.67 -5.02 11.09
N THR A 171 -5.58 -3.83 10.50
CA THR A 171 -6.61 -3.19 9.65
C THR A 171 -6.33 -3.30 8.15
N THR A 172 -5.25 -4.01 7.74
CA THR A 172 -4.94 -4.17 6.31
C THR A 172 -6.06 -4.93 5.58
N PRO A 173 -6.37 -4.61 4.32
CA PRO A 173 -7.32 -5.40 3.53
C PRO A 173 -6.80 -6.82 3.29
N LEU A 174 -7.68 -7.70 2.85
CA LEU A 174 -7.31 -9.00 2.31
C LEU A 174 -6.86 -8.83 0.86
N TYR A 175 -5.66 -9.27 0.53
CA TYR A 175 -5.21 -9.40 -0.86
C TYR A 175 -5.47 -10.84 -1.33
N VAL A 176 -6.09 -10.97 -2.51
CA VAL A 176 -6.34 -12.28 -3.13
C VAL A 176 -5.62 -12.31 -4.49
N VAL A 177 -4.51 -13.03 -4.57
CA VAL A 177 -3.72 -13.18 -5.80
C VAL A 177 -4.01 -14.53 -6.41
N ASP A 178 -4.68 -14.57 -7.55
CA ASP A 178 -5.07 -15.80 -8.26
C ASP A 178 -5.71 -16.87 -7.35
N GLY A 179 -6.46 -16.43 -6.31
CA GLY A 179 -7.15 -17.29 -5.35
C GLY A 179 -6.41 -17.59 -4.05
N MET A 180 -5.14 -17.17 -3.88
CA MET A 180 -4.40 -17.27 -2.62
C MET A 180 -4.48 -15.99 -1.81
N PHE A 181 -4.56 -16.11 -0.47
CA PHE A 181 -4.76 -15.02 0.47
C PHE A 181 -3.44 -14.49 1.04
N TYR A 182 -3.28 -13.15 1.04
CA TYR A 182 -2.09 -12.44 1.50
C TYR A 182 -2.45 -11.23 2.37
N ASP A 183 -1.52 -10.85 3.24
CA ASP A 183 -1.56 -9.60 4.00
C ASP A 183 -0.73 -8.48 3.32
N ASN A 184 0.15 -8.83 2.38
CA ASN A 184 0.87 -7.90 1.49
C ASN A 184 1.16 -8.56 0.13
N ILE A 185 1.46 -7.74 -0.88
CA ILE A 185 1.73 -8.20 -2.26
C ILE A 185 3.03 -7.62 -2.82
N ASN A 186 3.99 -7.30 -1.96
CA ASN A 186 5.26 -6.69 -2.37
C ASN A 186 6.12 -7.60 -3.27
N PHE A 187 5.81 -8.89 -3.30
CA PHE A 187 6.45 -9.87 -4.19
C PHE A 187 5.98 -9.80 -5.65
N LEU A 188 4.90 -9.06 -5.96
CA LEU A 188 4.37 -8.93 -7.32
C LEU A 188 4.99 -7.74 -8.08
N ASN A 189 5.20 -7.93 -9.39
CA ASN A 189 5.54 -6.81 -10.28
C ASN A 189 4.27 -6.21 -10.90
N ASN A 190 4.21 -4.88 -11.03
CA ASN A 190 3.09 -4.18 -11.65
C ASN A 190 2.81 -4.66 -13.08
N ALA A 191 3.87 -5.02 -13.82
CA ALA A 191 3.77 -5.53 -15.19
C ALA A 191 3.11 -6.92 -15.30
N ASP A 192 3.06 -7.69 -14.20
CA ASP A 192 2.45 -9.02 -14.16
C ASP A 192 0.95 -8.98 -13.90
N ILE A 193 0.42 -7.85 -13.47
CA ILE A 193 -1.00 -7.68 -13.12
C ILE A 193 -1.81 -7.38 -14.39
N GLN A 194 -2.92 -8.10 -14.55
CA GLN A 194 -3.94 -7.84 -15.57
C GLN A 194 -4.96 -6.83 -15.05
N ASP A 195 -5.57 -7.14 -13.90
CA ASP A 195 -6.61 -6.34 -13.28
C ASP A 195 -6.45 -6.37 -11.76
N LEU A 196 -6.84 -5.27 -11.13
CA LEU A 196 -6.95 -5.15 -9.69
C LEU A 196 -8.37 -4.71 -9.37
N THR A 197 -9.09 -5.51 -8.58
CA THR A 197 -10.49 -5.28 -8.20
C THR A 197 -10.58 -5.00 -6.71
N ILE A 198 -11.19 -3.89 -6.32
CA ILE A 198 -11.35 -3.49 -4.92
C ILE A 198 -12.82 -3.64 -4.52
N MET A 199 -13.07 -4.45 -3.49
CA MET A 199 -14.38 -4.63 -2.87
C MET A 199 -14.39 -3.89 -1.54
N LYS A 200 -15.22 -2.85 -1.46
CA LYS A 200 -15.27 -1.96 -0.30
C LYS A 200 -16.38 -2.32 0.70
N ASP A 201 -17.41 -3.04 0.26
CA ASP A 201 -18.59 -3.35 1.07
C ASP A 201 -18.69 -4.83 1.49
N ALA A 202 -19.49 -5.07 2.53
CA ALA A 202 -19.67 -6.39 3.11
C ALA A 202 -20.38 -7.37 2.17
N SER A 203 -21.29 -6.92 1.29
CA SER A 203 -22.06 -7.84 0.42
C SER A 203 -21.17 -8.42 -0.70
N ALA A 204 -20.29 -7.61 -1.28
CA ALA A 204 -19.29 -8.07 -2.24
C ALA A 204 -18.22 -8.95 -1.60
N ALA A 205 -17.73 -8.52 -0.43
CA ALA A 205 -16.62 -9.14 0.27
C ALA A 205 -17.00 -10.45 1.01
N ALA A 206 -18.29 -10.69 1.30
CA ALA A 206 -18.78 -11.83 2.09
C ALA A 206 -18.32 -13.19 1.57
N ILE A 207 -18.17 -13.34 0.26
CA ILE A 207 -17.73 -14.61 -0.34
C ILE A 207 -16.30 -14.99 0.07
N TYR A 208 -15.45 -14.01 0.45
CA TYR A 208 -14.08 -14.24 0.93
C TYR A 208 -13.99 -14.47 2.45
N GLY A 209 -15.09 -14.25 3.17
CA GLY A 209 -15.23 -14.63 4.58
C GLY A 209 -14.49 -13.74 5.56
N VAL A 210 -14.03 -14.37 6.63
CA VAL A 210 -13.55 -13.73 7.86
C VAL A 210 -12.34 -12.80 7.74
N ARG A 211 -11.60 -12.81 6.65
CA ARG A 211 -10.50 -11.87 6.41
C ARG A 211 -10.91 -10.64 5.63
N ALA A 212 -12.15 -10.64 5.11
CA ALA A 212 -12.67 -9.59 4.27
C ALA A 212 -13.22 -8.38 5.04
N ALA A 213 -13.22 -8.44 6.37
CA ALA A 213 -13.75 -7.39 7.23
C ALA A 213 -13.16 -5.98 6.97
N ASN A 214 -11.91 -5.89 6.52
CA ASN A 214 -11.23 -4.64 6.18
C ASN A 214 -11.22 -4.35 4.68
N GLY A 215 -12.13 -4.99 3.90
CA GLY A 215 -12.16 -4.92 2.45
C GLY A 215 -11.27 -5.97 1.78
N VAL A 216 -11.46 -6.14 0.47
CA VAL A 216 -10.74 -7.13 -0.34
C VAL A 216 -10.16 -6.48 -1.58
N VAL A 217 -8.91 -6.80 -1.88
CA VAL A 217 -8.22 -6.42 -3.11
C VAL A 217 -7.89 -7.69 -3.88
N ILE A 218 -8.59 -7.92 -4.99
CA ILE A 218 -8.37 -9.08 -5.85
C ILE A 218 -7.39 -8.70 -6.94
N ILE A 219 -6.35 -9.48 -7.09
CA ILE A 219 -5.34 -9.31 -8.11
C ILE A 219 -5.40 -10.50 -9.06
N THR A 220 -5.69 -10.21 -10.31
CA THR A 220 -5.61 -11.20 -11.39
C THR A 220 -4.33 -10.98 -12.16
N THR A 221 -3.48 -12.02 -12.25
CA THR A 221 -2.26 -11.92 -13.06
C THR A 221 -2.59 -12.14 -14.54
N LYS A 222 -1.73 -11.61 -15.43
CA LYS A 222 -1.91 -11.70 -16.88
C LYS A 222 -2.03 -13.15 -17.33
N LYS A 223 -3.00 -13.44 -18.17
CA LYS A 223 -3.27 -14.76 -18.78
C LYS A 223 -3.16 -14.66 -20.30
N GLY A 224 -2.93 -15.78 -20.93
CA GLY A 224 -3.06 -15.90 -22.38
C GLY A 224 -4.54 -15.93 -22.80
N ALA A 225 -4.79 -15.67 -24.06
CA ALA A 225 -6.10 -15.85 -24.68
C ALA A 225 -6.04 -16.97 -25.72
N LYS A 226 -7.13 -17.76 -25.85
CA LYS A 226 -7.24 -18.80 -26.87
C LYS A 226 -7.32 -18.18 -28.27
N ASN A 227 -6.85 -18.91 -29.28
CA ASN A 227 -6.80 -18.45 -30.66
C ASN A 227 -6.06 -17.12 -30.85
N GLN A 228 -5.03 -16.90 -30.07
CA GLN A 228 -4.18 -15.71 -30.15
C GLN A 228 -2.75 -16.11 -30.49
N ASP A 229 -2.18 -15.47 -31.50
CA ASP A 229 -0.75 -15.59 -31.81
C ASP A 229 0.10 -15.16 -30.60
N ALA A 230 1.31 -15.70 -30.53
CA ALA A 230 2.24 -15.33 -29.47
C ALA A 230 2.61 -13.85 -29.57
N LYS A 231 2.27 -13.07 -28.55
CA LYS A 231 2.67 -11.68 -28.39
C LYS A 231 3.77 -11.59 -27.36
N VAL A 232 4.91 -10.99 -27.74
CA VAL A 232 6.02 -10.68 -26.85
C VAL A 232 5.96 -9.20 -26.52
N THR A 233 6.01 -8.86 -25.22
CA THR A 233 5.99 -7.47 -24.75
C THR A 233 7.15 -7.26 -23.79
N TYR A 234 7.98 -6.26 -24.08
CA TYR A 234 9.00 -5.76 -23.17
C TYR A 234 8.57 -4.41 -22.60
N ASN A 235 8.68 -4.26 -21.26
CA ASN A 235 8.53 -2.98 -20.56
C ASN A 235 9.77 -2.75 -19.69
N GLY A 236 10.40 -1.60 -19.83
CA GLY A 236 11.54 -1.24 -18.99
C GLY A 236 11.59 0.26 -18.72
N TYR A 237 12.09 0.62 -17.54
CA TYR A 237 12.42 1.99 -17.19
C TYR A 237 13.69 2.06 -16.37
N VAL A 238 14.37 3.20 -16.45
CA VAL A 238 15.46 3.61 -15.58
C VAL A 238 15.19 5.01 -15.07
N GLY A 239 15.57 5.31 -13.85
CA GLY A 239 15.31 6.62 -13.25
C GLY A 239 16.14 6.91 -12.02
N PHE A 240 15.92 8.13 -11.50
CA PHE A 240 16.61 8.68 -10.35
C PHE A 240 15.60 9.07 -9.28
N GLN A 241 15.97 8.82 -8.03
CA GLN A 241 15.20 9.14 -6.85
C GLN A 241 15.96 10.14 -6.00
N LYS A 242 15.28 11.19 -5.55
CA LYS A 242 15.83 12.20 -4.65
C LYS A 242 14.84 12.47 -3.52
N ALA A 243 15.32 12.54 -2.29
CA ALA A 243 14.50 12.93 -1.15
C ALA A 243 13.92 14.35 -1.37
N THR A 244 12.65 14.53 -1.01
CA THR A 244 11.97 15.82 -1.03
C THR A 244 11.61 16.26 0.38
N ASN A 245 11.36 17.56 0.55
CA ASN A 245 10.94 18.14 1.84
C ASN A 245 11.90 17.77 2.98
N VAL A 246 13.22 17.88 2.71
CA VAL A 246 14.23 17.67 3.74
C VAL A 246 14.08 18.73 4.81
N LEU A 247 14.08 18.32 6.08
CA LEU A 247 13.96 19.22 7.21
C LEU A 247 15.19 20.14 7.30
N GLU A 248 14.92 21.43 7.45
CA GLU A 248 15.96 22.43 7.73
C GLU A 248 16.22 22.47 9.23
N MET A 249 17.45 22.14 9.62
CA MET A 249 17.92 22.22 11.00
C MET A 249 18.66 23.54 11.22
N CYS A 250 18.79 23.98 12.48
CA CYS A 250 19.61 25.14 12.81
C CYS A 250 21.06 24.90 12.39
N ASN A 251 21.64 25.88 11.70
CA ASN A 251 23.08 25.94 11.45
C ASN A 251 23.84 26.20 12.75
N SER A 252 25.16 26.24 12.70
CA SER A 252 26.01 26.39 13.88
C SER A 252 25.78 27.71 14.64
N HIS A 253 25.57 28.82 13.92
CA HIS A 253 25.27 30.12 14.50
C HIS A 253 23.88 30.18 15.14
N GLU A 254 22.85 29.69 14.44
CA GLU A 254 21.47 29.62 14.92
C GLU A 254 21.35 28.73 16.16
N TYR A 255 22.00 27.56 16.14
CA TYR A 255 22.08 26.65 17.28
C TYR A 255 22.73 27.30 18.50
N ALA A 256 23.89 27.94 18.31
CA ALA A 256 24.60 28.62 19.39
C ALA A 256 23.80 29.81 19.93
N THR A 257 23.05 30.53 19.08
CA THR A 257 22.14 31.61 19.49
C THR A 257 21.04 31.07 20.39
N MET A 258 20.37 29.97 20.00
CA MET A 258 19.32 29.31 20.81
C MET A 258 19.84 28.92 22.20
N LEU A 259 21.01 28.28 22.27
CA LEU A 259 21.60 27.87 23.54
C LEU A 259 22.08 29.06 24.40
N THR A 260 22.60 30.12 23.77
CA THR A 260 23.02 31.35 24.45
C THR A 260 21.81 32.09 25.05
N GLU A 261 20.70 32.17 24.33
CA GLU A 261 19.44 32.74 24.84
C GLU A 261 18.87 31.92 26.00
N ALA A 262 19.03 30.60 25.95
CA ALA A 262 18.55 29.71 27.00
C ALA A 262 19.40 29.83 28.29
N ASP A 263 20.67 29.66 28.20
CA ASP A 263 21.64 29.84 29.31
C ASP A 263 23.09 29.85 28.77
N LYS A 264 23.63 31.06 28.56
CA LYS A 264 24.99 31.22 28.05
C LYS A 264 26.03 30.52 28.91
N SER A 265 25.86 30.58 30.24
CA SER A 265 26.87 30.02 31.16
C SER A 265 26.91 28.49 31.16
N ALA A 266 25.76 27.88 30.97
CA ALA A 266 25.60 26.43 30.91
C ALA A 266 26.18 25.81 29.63
N TYR A 267 26.23 26.55 28.50
CA TYR A 267 26.57 25.99 27.21
C TYR A 267 27.85 26.52 26.55
N SER A 268 28.43 27.61 27.07
CA SER A 268 29.67 28.19 26.51
C SER A 268 30.82 27.19 26.36
N TYR A 269 30.92 26.20 27.22
CA TYR A 269 31.98 25.16 27.14
C TYR A 269 31.88 24.35 25.81
N MET A 270 30.72 24.13 25.27
CA MET A 270 30.52 23.43 24.00
C MET A 270 31.08 24.26 22.84
N PHE A 271 30.82 25.56 22.86
CA PHE A 271 31.30 26.50 21.85
C PHE A 271 32.81 26.63 21.91
N GLU A 272 33.37 26.82 23.12
CA GLU A 272 34.80 26.89 23.36
C GLU A 272 35.51 25.62 22.86
N ASN A 273 34.96 24.44 23.16
CA ASN A 273 35.52 23.16 22.69
C ASN A 273 35.44 23.02 21.16
N SER A 274 34.33 23.41 20.56
CA SER A 274 34.19 23.39 19.09
C SER A 274 35.22 24.31 18.42
N ILE A 275 35.33 25.54 18.89
CA ILE A 275 36.27 26.53 18.35
C ILE A 275 37.71 26.07 18.56
N LYS A 276 38.04 25.50 19.71
CA LYS A 276 39.35 24.94 20.01
C LYS A 276 39.76 23.83 19.06
N ASN A 277 38.82 22.96 18.73
CA ASN A 277 39.10 21.79 17.92
C ASN A 277 39.10 22.09 16.42
N TRP A 278 38.20 22.98 15.95
CA TRP A 278 37.99 23.18 14.51
C TRP A 278 38.04 24.65 14.09
N GLY A 279 38.25 25.59 14.98
CA GLY A 279 38.37 27.02 14.70
C GLY A 279 37.03 27.75 14.80
N GLY A 280 37.06 29.05 14.70
CA GLY A 280 35.94 29.97 14.84
C GLY A 280 36.20 31.12 15.79
N ASN A 281 35.14 31.86 16.16
CA ASN A 281 35.20 33.02 17.03
C ASN A 281 34.00 33.07 17.97
N MET A 282 34.27 33.11 19.27
CA MET A 282 33.22 33.13 20.32
C MET A 282 32.43 34.43 20.36
N ASN A 283 33.03 35.57 19.92
CA ASN A 283 32.37 36.87 20.04
C ASN A 283 31.18 37.03 19.07
N ASP A 284 31.27 36.42 17.92
CA ASP A 284 30.26 36.47 16.87
C ASP A 284 29.60 35.11 16.65
N LEU A 285 29.85 34.13 17.50
CA LEU A 285 29.30 32.78 17.45
C LEU A 285 29.51 32.13 16.06
N THR A 286 30.72 32.27 15.49
CA THR A 286 31.13 31.59 14.26
C THR A 286 31.97 30.36 14.60
N PHE A 287 31.77 29.28 13.82
CA PHE A 287 32.41 27.99 14.05
C PHE A 287 33.10 27.49 12.76
N GLY A 288 34.17 26.79 12.90
CA GLY A 288 34.87 26.14 11.80
C GLY A 288 34.14 24.90 11.29
N ALA A 289 33.15 24.39 12.05
CA ALA A 289 32.23 23.33 11.63
C ALA A 289 30.80 23.88 11.57
N ASP A 290 30.10 23.59 10.49
CA ASP A 290 28.70 23.90 10.27
C ASP A 290 28.04 22.78 9.48
N THR A 291 27.65 21.72 10.21
CA THR A 291 27.25 20.44 9.58
C THR A 291 25.74 20.35 9.42
N ASP A 292 25.29 20.26 8.17
CA ASP A 292 23.92 19.84 7.82
C ASP A 292 23.86 18.31 7.78
N TRP A 293 23.50 17.71 8.90
CA TRP A 293 23.48 16.26 9.08
C TRP A 293 22.54 15.52 8.13
N TYR A 294 21.44 16.16 7.69
CA TYR A 294 20.53 15.54 6.73
C TYR A 294 21.14 15.50 5.34
N SER A 295 21.81 16.57 4.92
CA SER A 295 22.52 16.59 3.64
C SER A 295 23.64 15.56 3.58
N GLU A 296 24.35 15.34 4.69
CA GLU A 296 25.43 14.33 4.81
C GLU A 296 24.91 12.88 4.78
N LEU A 297 23.62 12.65 5.12
CA LEU A 297 22.99 11.35 5.09
C LEU A 297 22.28 11.03 3.77
N LEU A 298 22.14 12.01 2.86
CA LEU A 298 21.30 11.87 1.66
C LEU A 298 22.13 11.78 0.38
N ARG A 299 21.68 10.91 -0.52
CA ARG A 299 22.20 10.82 -1.89
C ARG A 299 21.06 10.75 -2.92
N THR A 300 21.40 10.97 -4.18
CA THR A 300 20.52 10.59 -5.30
C THR A 300 20.68 9.09 -5.57
N ALA A 301 19.56 8.37 -5.60
CA ALA A 301 19.53 6.93 -5.77
C ALA A 301 18.96 6.53 -7.13
N MET A 302 19.26 5.33 -7.60
CA MET A 302 18.74 4.81 -8.87
C MET A 302 17.57 3.85 -8.64
N ILE A 303 16.67 3.82 -9.63
CA ILE A 303 15.64 2.79 -9.74
C ILE A 303 15.56 2.30 -11.19
N THR A 304 15.44 0.99 -11.37
CA THR A 304 15.25 0.38 -12.69
C THR A 304 14.31 -0.82 -12.59
N ASN A 305 13.50 -1.02 -13.62
CA ASN A 305 12.61 -2.19 -13.74
C ASN A 305 12.60 -2.65 -15.19
N HIS A 306 12.74 -3.94 -15.40
CA HIS A 306 12.70 -4.58 -16.72
C HIS A 306 11.76 -5.77 -16.65
N SER A 307 10.81 -5.86 -17.56
CA SER A 307 9.89 -7.00 -17.66
C SER A 307 9.75 -7.46 -19.10
N LEU A 308 9.77 -8.76 -19.28
CA LEU A 308 9.53 -9.44 -20.54
C LEU A 308 8.38 -10.41 -20.35
N SER A 309 7.36 -10.36 -21.20
CA SER A 309 6.24 -11.27 -21.14
C SER A 309 5.87 -11.81 -22.52
N VAL A 310 5.46 -13.07 -22.54
CA VAL A 310 4.96 -13.76 -23.73
C VAL A 310 3.57 -14.27 -23.40
N THR A 311 2.57 -13.91 -24.21
CA THR A 311 1.19 -14.37 -24.07
C THR A 311 0.70 -14.92 -25.40
N GLY A 312 -0.11 -15.98 -25.38
CA GLY A 312 -0.66 -16.56 -26.60
C GLY A 312 -1.57 -17.74 -26.31
N GLY A 313 -2.05 -18.40 -27.35
CA GLY A 313 -2.85 -19.60 -27.20
C GLY A 313 -3.34 -20.22 -28.49
N THR A 314 -3.63 -21.48 -28.41
CA THR A 314 -4.31 -22.27 -29.46
C THR A 314 -5.81 -22.35 -29.16
N GLN A 315 -6.55 -23.13 -29.93
CA GLN A 315 -7.98 -23.40 -29.65
C GLN A 315 -8.24 -24.02 -28.27
N LYS A 316 -7.32 -24.84 -27.78
CA LYS A 316 -7.45 -25.57 -26.50
C LYS A 316 -6.55 -25.05 -25.37
N THR A 317 -5.56 -24.26 -25.68
CA THR A 317 -4.54 -23.84 -24.72
C THR A 317 -4.44 -22.33 -24.73
N ALA A 318 -4.38 -21.73 -23.54
CA ALA A 318 -3.96 -20.34 -23.34
C ALA A 318 -2.78 -20.31 -22.38
N TYR A 319 -1.74 -19.54 -22.69
CA TYR A 319 -0.54 -19.49 -21.87
C TYR A 319 -0.01 -18.07 -21.74
N ALA A 320 0.61 -17.80 -20.60
CA ALA A 320 1.37 -16.59 -20.36
C ALA A 320 2.62 -16.92 -19.54
N VAL A 321 3.77 -16.38 -19.96
CA VAL A 321 5.03 -16.47 -19.23
C VAL A 321 5.60 -15.09 -19.10
N GLY A 322 6.11 -14.74 -17.93
CA GLY A 322 6.72 -13.44 -17.68
C GLY A 322 7.95 -13.56 -16.78
N MET A 323 8.91 -12.68 -17.01
CA MET A 323 10.07 -12.49 -16.16
C MET A 323 10.26 -11.01 -15.93
N SER A 324 10.56 -10.60 -14.69
CA SER A 324 10.83 -9.20 -14.37
C SER A 324 11.95 -9.06 -13.35
N TYR A 325 12.69 -7.97 -13.47
CA TYR A 325 13.75 -7.58 -12.56
C TYR A 325 13.56 -6.13 -12.14
N LEU A 326 13.46 -5.88 -10.84
CA LEU A 326 13.42 -4.56 -10.20
C LEU A 326 14.70 -4.38 -9.39
N ALA A 327 15.34 -3.21 -9.51
CA ALA A 327 16.37 -2.77 -8.59
C ALA A 327 16.07 -1.33 -8.17
N GLN A 328 16.07 -1.09 -6.87
CA GLN A 328 15.84 0.22 -6.24
C GLN A 328 16.91 0.43 -5.18
N ASP A 329 17.74 1.45 -5.35
CA ASP A 329 18.67 1.88 -4.31
C ASP A 329 17.97 2.85 -3.36
N GLY A 330 18.42 2.92 -2.11
CA GLY A 330 17.90 3.85 -1.12
C GLY A 330 18.64 5.18 -1.13
N VAL A 331 17.95 6.23 -0.65
CA VAL A 331 18.46 7.61 -0.62
C VAL A 331 19.34 7.93 0.59
N MET A 332 19.47 7.03 1.56
CA MET A 332 20.51 7.16 2.60
C MET A 332 21.87 6.86 1.97
N ASP A 333 22.89 7.68 2.26
CA ASP A 333 24.23 7.53 1.68
C ASP A 333 25.05 6.42 2.33
N VAL A 334 24.49 5.22 2.32
CA VAL A 334 25.10 3.95 2.68
C VAL A 334 24.62 2.88 1.73
N GLU A 335 25.18 1.70 1.81
CA GLU A 335 24.71 0.58 0.98
C GLU A 335 23.33 0.11 1.49
N ASN A 336 22.27 0.59 0.85
CA ASN A 336 20.90 0.17 1.09
C ASN A 336 20.16 0.06 -0.24
N TYR A 337 19.44 -1.03 -0.44
CA TYR A 337 18.74 -1.32 -1.70
C TYR A 337 17.67 -2.39 -1.54
N TYR A 338 16.83 -2.50 -2.56
CA TYR A 338 15.93 -3.63 -2.79
C TYR A 338 16.05 -4.11 -4.23
N ARG A 339 16.29 -5.39 -4.43
CA ARG A 339 16.36 -6.06 -5.73
C ARG A 339 15.39 -7.23 -5.74
N ARG A 340 14.65 -7.37 -6.82
CA ARG A 340 13.66 -8.45 -6.95
C ARG A 340 13.65 -9.03 -8.34
N LEU A 341 13.81 -10.35 -8.41
CA LEU A 341 13.63 -11.15 -9.61
C LEU A 341 12.32 -11.93 -9.51
N ASN A 342 11.44 -11.76 -10.50
CA ASN A 342 10.19 -12.52 -10.59
C ASN A 342 10.17 -13.39 -11.85
N PHE A 343 9.57 -14.56 -11.71
CA PHE A 343 9.19 -15.41 -12.82
C PHE A 343 7.73 -15.83 -12.64
N ARG A 344 6.93 -15.73 -13.71
CA ARG A 344 5.50 -16.04 -13.70
C ARG A 344 5.17 -16.97 -14.86
N ALA A 345 4.29 -17.96 -14.60
CA ALA A 345 3.74 -18.83 -15.63
C ALA A 345 2.25 -19.07 -15.38
N SER A 346 1.45 -19.01 -16.44
CA SER A 346 0.02 -19.34 -16.43
C SER A 346 -0.29 -20.23 -17.62
N LEU A 347 -1.07 -21.27 -17.38
CA LEU A 347 -1.50 -22.23 -18.38
C LEU A 347 -2.96 -22.60 -18.13
N ASP A 348 -3.79 -22.44 -19.12
CA ASP A 348 -5.16 -22.95 -19.18
C ASP A 348 -5.25 -23.95 -20.34
N PHE A 349 -5.77 -25.15 -20.08
CA PHE A 349 -5.87 -26.22 -21.06
C PHE A 349 -7.23 -26.91 -21.02
N ASP A 350 -7.97 -26.92 -22.15
CA ASP A 350 -9.17 -27.71 -22.32
C ASP A 350 -8.79 -29.12 -22.69
N ALA A 351 -8.62 -29.99 -21.68
CA ALA A 351 -8.26 -31.39 -21.88
C ALA A 351 -9.34 -32.14 -22.68
N THR A 352 -10.60 -31.85 -22.37
CA THR A 352 -11.80 -32.33 -23.10
C THR A 352 -12.86 -31.24 -23.11
N ASN A 353 -14.02 -31.48 -23.75
CA ASN A 353 -15.14 -30.53 -23.74
C ASN A 353 -15.78 -30.37 -22.35
N TRP A 354 -15.53 -31.29 -21.43
CA TRP A 354 -16.08 -31.27 -20.07
C TRP A 354 -15.02 -31.05 -18.98
N LEU A 355 -13.71 -31.09 -19.33
CA LEU A 355 -12.61 -30.93 -18.37
C LEU A 355 -11.65 -29.82 -18.83
N LYS A 356 -11.55 -28.78 -18.05
CA LYS A 356 -10.51 -27.75 -18.14
C LYS A 356 -9.56 -27.90 -16.95
N VAL A 357 -8.27 -27.86 -17.19
CA VAL A 357 -7.24 -27.80 -16.15
C VAL A 357 -6.39 -26.55 -16.31
N GLY A 358 -5.88 -26.03 -15.22
CA GLY A 358 -5.02 -24.85 -15.28
C GLY A 358 -4.04 -24.78 -14.15
N PHE A 359 -3.03 -23.97 -14.41
CA PHE A 359 -1.92 -23.69 -13.49
C PHE A 359 -1.60 -22.19 -13.54
N ASN A 360 -1.43 -21.57 -12.36
CA ASN A 360 -0.83 -20.25 -12.21
C ASN A 360 0.29 -20.34 -11.18
N GLY A 361 1.46 -19.83 -11.53
CA GLY A 361 2.62 -19.82 -10.63
C GLY A 361 3.36 -18.53 -10.68
N VAL A 362 3.86 -18.10 -9.51
CA VAL A 362 4.75 -16.95 -9.34
C VAL A 362 5.91 -17.37 -8.45
N PHE A 363 7.11 -17.17 -8.95
CA PHE A 363 8.33 -17.24 -8.16
C PHE A 363 8.87 -15.83 -7.98
N SER A 364 9.27 -15.48 -6.76
CA SER A 364 9.91 -14.21 -6.44
C SER A 364 11.13 -14.45 -5.57
N ASN A 365 12.24 -13.82 -5.93
CA ASN A 365 13.42 -13.69 -5.09
C ASN A 365 13.70 -12.22 -4.83
N GLY A 366 13.62 -11.81 -3.56
CA GLY A 366 13.89 -10.45 -3.08
C GLY A 366 15.15 -10.41 -2.24
N ASP A 367 16.08 -9.52 -2.59
CA ASP A 367 17.29 -9.21 -1.85
C ASP A 367 17.18 -7.75 -1.36
N GLN A 368 17.14 -7.54 -0.04
CA GLN A 368 17.01 -6.24 0.59
C GLN A 368 18.16 -5.99 1.55
N ARG A 369 18.80 -4.83 1.42
CA ARG A 369 19.74 -4.30 2.42
C ARG A 369 19.09 -3.12 3.14
N VAL A 370 18.86 -3.30 4.43
CA VAL A 370 18.06 -2.37 5.27
C VAL A 370 19.00 -1.37 5.93
N PRO A 371 18.76 -0.05 5.83
CA PRO A 371 19.56 0.96 6.51
C PRO A 371 19.21 1.05 8.00
N ASN A 372 20.08 1.65 8.79
CA ASN A 372 19.79 2.00 10.18
C ASN A 372 18.98 3.31 10.26
N ASN A 373 17.66 3.20 10.36
CA ASN A 373 16.76 4.36 10.42
C ASN A 373 16.95 5.22 11.68
N ASN A 374 17.67 4.75 12.72
CA ASN A 374 18.02 5.59 13.87
C ASN A 374 18.86 6.81 13.46
N ALA A 375 19.61 6.70 12.36
CA ALA A 375 20.42 7.80 11.85
C ALA A 375 19.58 9.06 11.54
N TRP A 376 18.31 8.91 11.10
CA TRP A 376 17.42 10.04 10.84
C TRP A 376 17.08 10.84 12.11
N GLN A 377 16.76 10.14 13.22
CA GLN A 377 16.50 10.79 14.50
C GLN A 377 17.78 11.39 15.10
N GLN A 378 18.92 10.70 14.94
CA GLN A 378 20.19 11.21 15.42
C GLN A 378 20.61 12.47 14.66
N ALA A 379 20.35 12.55 13.34
CA ALA A 379 20.58 13.76 12.55
C ALA A 379 19.71 14.95 13.02
N PHE A 380 18.46 14.68 13.44
CA PHE A 380 17.59 15.70 14.04
C PHE A 380 18.15 16.24 15.36
N ASN A 381 18.81 15.39 16.13
CA ASN A 381 19.32 15.74 17.47
C ASN A 381 20.73 16.32 17.44
N ALA A 382 21.54 15.98 16.44
CA ALA A 382 22.98 16.27 16.43
C ALA A 382 23.26 17.78 16.30
N PRO A 383 24.06 18.37 17.21
CA PRO A 383 24.55 19.74 17.06
C PRO A 383 25.29 19.96 15.74
N SER A 384 25.09 21.13 15.12
CA SER A 384 25.75 21.50 13.87
C SER A 384 27.21 21.99 14.05
N ILE A 385 27.61 22.23 15.30
CA ILE A 385 28.92 22.79 15.67
C ILE A 385 30.10 21.78 15.71
N TYR A 386 29.94 20.57 15.18
CA TYR A 386 31.04 19.63 15.00
C TYR A 386 30.93 18.95 13.62
N PRO A 387 32.05 18.61 12.97
CA PRO A 387 32.07 18.06 11.62
C PRO A 387 31.69 16.57 11.58
N VAL A 388 31.48 16.01 10.40
CA VAL A 388 31.29 14.55 10.20
C VAL A 388 32.58 13.81 10.53
N TYR A 389 33.71 14.31 10.04
CA TYR A 389 35.03 13.67 10.17
C TYR A 389 36.01 14.55 10.90
N ASP A 390 36.88 13.92 11.69
CA ASP A 390 38.06 14.54 12.30
C ASP A 390 39.27 13.62 12.13
N THR A 391 40.10 13.90 11.13
CA THR A 391 41.28 13.11 10.78
C THR A 391 42.44 13.33 11.72
N THR A 392 42.34 14.26 12.70
CA THR A 392 43.40 14.51 13.71
C THR A 392 43.35 13.49 14.84
N ARG A 393 42.27 12.75 14.99
CA ARG A 393 42.08 11.72 16.01
C ARG A 393 42.95 10.48 15.72
N ASP A 394 43.42 9.83 16.76
CA ASP A 394 44.18 8.58 16.61
C ASP A 394 43.33 7.47 16.01
N SER A 395 43.61 7.15 14.75
CA SER A 395 42.87 6.12 13.99
C SER A 395 43.03 4.69 14.54
N LYS A 396 43.97 4.46 15.45
CA LYS A 396 44.09 3.17 16.15
C LYS A 396 43.06 2.98 17.25
N ILE A 397 42.51 4.09 17.77
CA ILE A 397 41.47 4.11 18.81
C ILE A 397 40.11 4.43 18.17
N TYR A 398 40.06 5.48 17.35
CA TYR A 398 38.83 6.00 16.77
C TYR A 398 38.66 5.56 15.31
N THR A 399 37.76 4.62 15.10
CA THR A 399 37.57 4.00 13.80
C THR A 399 36.87 4.96 12.81
N GLY A 400 37.29 4.92 11.54
CA GLY A 400 36.69 5.65 10.44
C GLY A 400 36.92 7.16 10.41
N GLY A 401 37.69 7.72 11.39
CA GLY A 401 38.02 9.15 11.46
C GLY A 401 36.78 10.05 11.69
N TYR A 402 35.69 9.50 12.26
CA TYR A 402 34.51 10.28 12.60
C TYR A 402 34.78 11.20 13.80
N ALA A 403 34.22 12.42 13.72
CA ALA A 403 34.16 13.29 14.90
C ALA A 403 33.07 12.79 15.86
N SER A 404 33.30 13.06 17.16
CA SER A 404 32.37 12.67 18.22
C SER A 404 31.81 13.89 18.96
N PRO A 405 30.54 13.88 19.35
CA PRO A 405 29.99 14.93 20.24
C PRO A 405 30.73 15.04 21.57
N GLU A 406 31.48 14.03 22.01
CA GLU A 406 32.34 14.10 23.20
C GLU A 406 33.44 15.17 23.08
N GLN A 407 33.89 15.48 21.86
CA GLN A 407 34.89 16.51 21.59
C GLN A 407 34.37 17.93 21.85
N ILE A 408 33.07 18.13 21.83
CA ILE A 408 32.42 19.39 22.29
C ILE A 408 31.94 19.31 23.74
N GLY A 409 32.27 18.22 24.44
CA GLY A 409 31.92 18.05 25.86
C GLY A 409 30.53 17.45 26.10
N VAL A 410 29.89 16.86 25.07
CA VAL A 410 28.55 16.26 25.16
C VAL A 410 28.69 14.74 25.22
N THR A 411 28.31 14.15 26.38
CA THR A 411 28.51 12.72 26.67
C THR A 411 27.19 11.93 26.78
N ASN A 412 26.01 12.58 26.66
CA ASN A 412 24.73 11.94 26.92
C ASN A 412 24.00 11.65 25.62
N ASN A 413 23.88 10.36 25.21
CA ASN A 413 23.02 9.85 24.12
C ASN A 413 23.13 10.60 22.79
N PHE A 414 24.31 11.17 22.49
CA PHE A 414 24.57 11.79 21.20
C PHE A 414 25.47 10.91 20.35
N TYR A 415 25.25 10.92 19.09
CA TYR A 415 25.90 10.07 18.12
C TYR A 415 26.23 10.87 16.86
N ASN A 416 27.29 10.50 16.20
CA ASN A 416 27.51 10.92 14.82
C ASN A 416 26.56 10.11 13.90
N PRO A 417 25.59 10.75 13.24
CA PRO A 417 24.55 10.05 12.46
C PRO A 417 25.13 9.26 11.29
N VAL A 418 26.15 9.79 10.63
CA VAL A 418 26.81 9.16 9.48
C VAL A 418 27.53 7.89 9.92
N ALA A 419 28.19 7.92 11.07
CA ALA A 419 28.84 6.73 11.65
C ALA A 419 27.78 5.66 12.02
N THR A 420 26.64 6.06 12.60
CA THR A 420 25.51 5.15 12.90
C THR A 420 25.01 4.45 11.65
N ALA A 421 24.85 5.18 10.55
CA ALA A 421 24.42 4.61 9.28
C ALA A 421 25.44 3.61 8.71
N ASN A 422 26.75 3.91 8.84
CA ASN A 422 27.84 3.12 8.27
C ASN A 422 28.19 1.85 9.08
N TYR A 423 28.06 1.86 10.41
CA TYR A 423 28.36 0.69 11.26
C TYR A 423 27.18 -0.27 11.42
N PHE A 424 26.29 -0.30 10.47
CA PHE A 424 25.13 -1.19 10.46
C PHE A 424 25.04 -1.95 9.14
N ASP A 425 25.08 -3.27 9.18
CA ASP A 425 24.93 -4.12 8.02
C ASP A 425 23.80 -5.13 8.26
N SER A 426 22.68 -4.96 7.58
CA SER A 426 21.53 -5.84 7.69
C SER A 426 20.98 -6.19 6.32
N LYS A 427 20.89 -7.48 6.04
CA LYS A 427 20.45 -8.03 4.77
C LYS A 427 19.35 -9.06 4.97
N ASN A 428 18.33 -9.04 4.10
CA ASN A 428 17.25 -10.01 4.04
C ASN A 428 17.15 -10.60 2.64
N ASP A 429 17.28 -11.91 2.52
CA ASP A 429 17.01 -12.68 1.29
C ASP A 429 15.65 -13.39 1.43
N THR A 430 14.70 -13.06 0.56
CA THR A 430 13.35 -13.66 0.58
C THR A 430 13.09 -14.45 -0.70
N TYR A 431 12.72 -15.71 -0.53
CA TYR A 431 12.27 -16.59 -1.60
C TYR A 431 10.79 -16.88 -1.42
N GLN A 432 9.99 -16.66 -2.45
CA GLN A 432 8.56 -16.96 -2.41
C GLN A 432 8.12 -17.73 -3.66
N VAL A 433 7.33 -18.77 -3.46
CA VAL A 433 6.74 -19.59 -4.51
C VAL A 433 5.24 -19.70 -4.26
N LEU A 434 4.46 -19.08 -5.12
CA LEU A 434 3.02 -19.28 -5.22
C LEU A 434 2.73 -20.26 -6.36
N SER A 435 1.88 -21.25 -6.11
CA SER A 435 1.40 -22.19 -7.13
C SER A 435 -0.08 -22.45 -6.92
N ASN A 436 -0.89 -22.30 -7.95
CA ASN A 436 -2.32 -22.61 -7.94
C ASN A 436 -2.66 -23.55 -9.09
N PHE A 437 -3.13 -24.75 -8.76
CA PHE A 437 -3.63 -25.74 -9.69
C PHE A 437 -5.14 -25.82 -9.60
N TYR A 438 -5.83 -25.91 -10.73
CA TYR A 438 -7.25 -26.13 -10.71
C TYR A 438 -7.72 -27.12 -11.79
N ALA A 439 -8.80 -27.80 -11.48
CA ALA A 439 -9.58 -28.59 -12.43
C ALA A 439 -11.04 -28.11 -12.40
N GLN A 440 -11.62 -27.88 -13.56
CA GLN A 440 -13.00 -27.49 -13.72
C GLN A 440 -13.71 -28.51 -14.58
N PHE A 441 -14.78 -29.10 -14.03
CA PHE A 441 -15.62 -30.10 -14.64
C PHE A 441 -16.92 -29.45 -15.07
N GLN A 442 -17.24 -29.51 -16.32
CA GLN A 442 -18.53 -29.11 -16.87
C GLN A 442 -19.52 -30.27 -16.76
N LEU A 443 -20.30 -30.32 -15.67
CA LEU A 443 -21.21 -31.41 -15.36
C LEU A 443 -22.46 -31.37 -16.27
N VAL A 444 -22.96 -30.16 -16.54
CA VAL A 444 -23.99 -29.89 -17.53
C VAL A 444 -23.49 -28.73 -18.41
N PRO A 445 -23.39 -28.92 -19.74
CA PRO A 445 -22.91 -27.87 -20.63
C PRO A 445 -23.57 -26.53 -20.38
N ASP A 446 -22.76 -25.48 -20.25
CA ASP A 446 -23.13 -24.08 -20.06
C ASP A 446 -23.99 -23.77 -18.80
N ARG A 447 -24.30 -24.78 -17.96
CA ARG A 447 -25.20 -24.62 -16.82
C ARG A 447 -24.57 -24.96 -15.48
N LEU A 448 -23.94 -26.15 -15.37
CA LEU A 448 -23.44 -26.66 -14.09
C LEU A 448 -21.96 -26.97 -14.15
N ASN A 449 -21.15 -26.23 -13.39
CA ASN A 449 -19.72 -26.40 -13.30
C ASN A 449 -19.30 -26.77 -11.89
N PHE A 450 -18.40 -27.74 -11.75
CA PHE A 450 -17.67 -27.99 -10.50
C PHE A 450 -16.21 -27.66 -10.71
N ARG A 451 -15.68 -26.77 -9.86
CA ARG A 451 -14.27 -26.40 -9.85
C ARG A 451 -13.63 -26.78 -8.53
N THR A 452 -12.52 -27.48 -8.58
CA THR A 452 -11.62 -27.70 -7.46
C THR A 452 -10.30 -27.00 -7.73
N SER A 453 -9.76 -26.28 -6.74
CA SER A 453 -8.47 -25.60 -6.85
C SER A 453 -7.65 -25.76 -5.58
N TYR A 454 -6.36 -26.02 -5.76
CA TYR A 454 -5.39 -26.13 -4.68
C TYR A 454 -4.28 -25.11 -4.88
N ALA A 455 -4.20 -24.16 -3.99
CA ALA A 455 -3.16 -23.14 -3.98
C ALA A 455 -2.19 -23.39 -2.83
N TYR A 456 -0.89 -23.31 -3.12
CA TYR A 456 0.20 -23.46 -2.15
C TYR A 456 1.15 -22.28 -2.25
N ASP A 457 1.47 -21.68 -1.10
CA ASP A 457 2.42 -20.59 -0.96
C ASP A 457 3.50 -20.98 0.05
N TYR A 458 4.74 -20.85 -0.37
CA TYR A 458 5.93 -21.02 0.44
C TYR A 458 6.75 -19.76 0.39
N ALA A 459 6.99 -19.13 1.53
CA ALA A 459 7.90 -17.99 1.66
C ALA A 459 8.95 -18.29 2.73
N ASN A 460 10.21 -18.03 2.41
CA ASN A 460 11.35 -18.16 3.32
C ASN A 460 12.18 -16.88 3.26
N THR A 461 12.36 -16.23 4.39
CA THR A 461 13.23 -15.05 4.53
C THR A 461 14.39 -15.39 5.43
N LYS A 462 15.61 -15.15 4.96
CA LYS A 462 16.86 -15.28 5.70
C LYS A 462 17.43 -13.91 5.98
N GLY A 463 17.54 -13.55 7.25
CA GLY A 463 18.16 -12.31 7.71
C GLY A 463 19.57 -12.52 8.23
N VAL A 464 20.45 -11.56 7.94
CA VAL A 464 21.80 -11.48 8.47
C VAL A 464 22.03 -10.04 8.93
N ALA A 465 22.25 -9.81 10.21
CA ALA A 465 22.65 -8.50 10.75
C ALA A 465 24.01 -8.63 11.41
N PHE A 466 24.93 -7.74 11.05
CA PHE A 466 26.29 -7.71 11.57
C PHE A 466 26.65 -6.31 12.08
N THR A 467 27.18 -6.25 13.29
CA THR A 467 27.75 -5.05 13.88
C THR A 467 29.22 -5.27 14.09
N PRO A 468 30.13 -4.47 13.49
CA PRO A 468 31.56 -4.57 13.64
C PRO A 468 32.04 -4.01 15.00
N ILE A 469 33.31 -4.18 15.33
CA ILE A 469 33.99 -3.40 16.37
C ILE A 469 34.20 -1.99 15.84
N TYR A 470 33.82 -0.99 16.60
CA TYR A 470 34.07 0.41 16.26
C TYR A 470 34.11 1.29 17.51
N CYS A 471 34.81 2.41 17.40
CA CYS A 471 34.83 3.47 18.40
C CYS A 471 34.78 4.82 17.70
N VAL A 472 33.66 5.54 17.84
CA VAL A 472 33.53 6.95 17.44
C VAL A 472 33.69 7.86 18.65
N GLY A 473 33.07 7.48 19.78
CA GLY A 473 33.22 8.11 21.08
C GLY A 473 33.45 7.06 22.15
N SER A 474 34.22 7.40 23.17
CA SER A 474 34.60 6.46 24.24
C SER A 474 33.47 6.14 25.20
N VAL A 475 32.46 7.02 25.29
CA VAL A 475 31.33 6.87 26.22
C VAL A 475 30.08 6.31 25.55
N ASN A 476 29.68 6.84 24.38
CA ASN A 476 28.36 6.57 23.83
C ASN A 476 28.36 5.79 22.52
N GLN A 477 29.29 6.02 21.61
CA GLN A 477 29.23 5.46 20.26
C GLN A 477 30.43 4.54 20.00
N HIS A 478 30.44 3.39 20.66
CA HIS A 478 31.44 2.35 20.47
C HIS A 478 30.81 0.96 20.59
N ASN A 479 31.47 -0.01 20.04
CA ASN A 479 31.13 -1.41 20.15
C ASN A 479 32.42 -2.23 20.28
N ASP A 480 32.61 -2.85 21.42
CA ASP A 480 33.85 -3.56 21.76
C ASP A 480 33.88 -5.02 21.29
N GLN A 481 32.76 -5.52 20.84
CA GLN A 481 32.59 -6.91 20.40
C GLN A 481 31.73 -6.98 19.15
N THR A 482 32.20 -7.67 18.14
CA THR A 482 31.33 -7.93 16.99
C THR A 482 30.10 -8.69 17.42
N SER A 483 28.97 -8.43 16.73
CA SER A 483 27.72 -9.14 16.91
C SER A 483 27.21 -9.60 15.57
N LEU A 484 26.91 -10.89 15.44
CA LEU A 484 26.26 -11.47 14.28
C LEU A 484 24.94 -12.07 14.68
N THR A 485 23.88 -11.57 14.10
CA THR A 485 22.52 -12.14 14.22
C THR A 485 22.12 -12.78 12.90
N LYS A 486 21.66 -14.03 12.94
CA LYS A 486 21.01 -14.70 11.82
C LYS A 486 19.59 -15.05 12.19
N SER A 487 18.67 -14.78 11.26
CA SER A 487 17.27 -15.13 11.43
C SER A 487 16.75 -15.89 10.22
N GLU A 488 15.79 -16.75 10.44
CA GLU A 488 15.06 -17.43 9.38
C GLU A 488 13.57 -17.48 9.72
N SER A 489 12.75 -16.98 8.81
CA SER A 489 11.31 -17.08 8.90
C SER A 489 10.77 -17.89 7.74
N THR A 490 9.84 -18.78 8.03
CA THR A 490 9.20 -19.63 7.03
C THR A 490 7.68 -19.54 7.15
N TYR A 491 7.04 -19.22 6.04
CA TYR A 491 5.59 -19.31 5.88
C TYR A 491 5.23 -20.46 4.94
N LYS A 492 4.32 -21.33 5.37
CA LYS A 492 3.73 -22.39 4.55
C LYS A 492 2.23 -22.25 4.62
N LYS A 493 1.61 -21.92 3.50
CA LYS A 493 0.16 -21.73 3.42
C LYS A 493 -0.39 -22.58 2.30
N TRP A 494 -1.59 -23.15 2.51
CA TRP A 494 -2.35 -23.73 1.43
C TRP A 494 -3.84 -23.49 1.61
N VAL A 495 -4.51 -23.39 0.48
CA VAL A 495 -5.96 -23.24 0.37
C VAL A 495 -6.47 -24.28 -0.61
N TRP A 496 -7.51 -25.01 -0.24
CA TRP A 496 -8.20 -25.95 -1.09
C TRP A 496 -9.67 -25.56 -1.20
N ASP A 497 -10.05 -25.07 -2.38
CA ASP A 497 -11.40 -24.59 -2.66
C ASP A 497 -12.13 -25.56 -3.58
N ASN A 498 -13.41 -25.80 -3.28
CA ASN A 498 -14.30 -26.64 -4.06
C ASN A 498 -15.62 -25.91 -4.25
N VAL A 499 -15.97 -25.62 -5.49
CA VAL A 499 -17.09 -24.73 -5.82
C VAL A 499 -17.94 -25.35 -6.92
N LEU A 500 -19.23 -25.49 -6.66
CA LEU A 500 -20.27 -25.84 -7.59
C LEU A 500 -21.00 -24.57 -8.01
N THR A 501 -21.09 -24.30 -9.32
CA THR A 501 -21.77 -23.12 -9.88
C THR A 501 -22.82 -23.56 -10.89
N TYR A 502 -24.03 -23.02 -10.72
CA TYR A 502 -25.16 -23.21 -11.62
C TYR A 502 -25.59 -21.88 -12.23
N ASN A 503 -25.68 -21.81 -13.55
CA ASN A 503 -26.13 -20.63 -14.29
C ASN A 503 -27.27 -21.05 -15.22
N GLN A 504 -28.39 -20.32 -15.19
CA GLN A 504 -29.54 -20.58 -16.04
C GLN A 504 -30.25 -19.29 -16.41
N THR A 505 -30.55 -19.18 -17.67
CA THR A 505 -31.40 -18.10 -18.24
C THR A 505 -32.70 -18.67 -18.78
N PHE A 506 -33.81 -18.10 -18.36
CA PHE A 506 -35.17 -18.38 -18.85
C PHE A 506 -35.83 -17.06 -19.26
N ASP A 507 -35.94 -16.79 -20.55
CA ASP A 507 -36.45 -15.54 -21.10
C ASP A 507 -35.73 -14.33 -20.42
N LYS A 508 -36.45 -13.54 -19.61
CA LYS A 508 -35.92 -12.38 -18.87
C LYS A 508 -35.37 -12.70 -17.49
N HIS A 509 -35.38 -13.97 -17.08
CA HIS A 509 -34.96 -14.41 -15.77
C HIS A 509 -33.57 -15.03 -15.84
N HIS A 510 -32.61 -14.44 -15.16
CA HIS A 510 -31.23 -14.96 -15.03
C HIS A 510 -30.96 -15.40 -13.60
N PHE A 511 -30.66 -16.66 -13.41
CA PHE A 511 -30.32 -17.26 -12.12
C PHE A 511 -28.84 -17.66 -12.10
N ASN A 512 -28.16 -17.30 -11.03
CA ASN A 512 -26.82 -17.76 -10.69
C ASN A 512 -26.83 -18.30 -9.26
N ALA A 513 -26.46 -19.56 -9.09
CA ALA A 513 -26.32 -20.17 -7.77
C ALA A 513 -24.93 -20.76 -7.60
N MET A 514 -24.34 -20.58 -6.46
CA MET A 514 -23.03 -21.12 -6.11
C MET A 514 -23.06 -21.70 -4.70
N ALA A 515 -22.46 -22.87 -4.51
CA ALA A 515 -22.18 -23.47 -3.21
C ALA A 515 -20.77 -24.02 -3.18
N GLY A 516 -20.10 -23.89 -2.05
CA GLY A 516 -18.74 -24.38 -1.96
C GLY A 516 -18.25 -24.57 -0.53
N PHE A 517 -17.10 -25.19 -0.43
CA PHE A 517 -16.33 -25.25 0.81
C PHE A 517 -14.86 -24.95 0.53
N SER A 518 -14.19 -24.40 1.54
CA SER A 518 -12.79 -24.01 1.51
C SER A 518 -12.07 -24.49 2.76
N MET A 519 -10.89 -25.06 2.59
CA MET A 519 -10.02 -25.44 3.71
C MET A 519 -8.72 -24.64 3.63
N ARG A 520 -8.23 -24.17 4.77
CA ARG A 520 -6.99 -23.40 4.86
C ARG A 520 -6.10 -23.94 5.96
N ASN A 521 -4.79 -23.87 5.72
CA ASN A 521 -3.76 -24.09 6.72
C ASN A 521 -2.63 -23.09 6.49
N GLU A 522 -2.22 -22.42 7.57
CA GLU A 522 -1.12 -21.46 7.55
C GLU A 522 -0.20 -21.80 8.72
N ARG A 523 1.06 -22.02 8.41
CA ARG A 523 2.10 -22.28 9.40
C ARG A 523 3.20 -21.25 9.25
N TYR A 524 3.48 -20.56 10.32
CA TYR A 524 4.62 -19.69 10.47
C TYR A 524 5.63 -20.32 11.42
N TYR A 525 6.92 -20.18 11.12
CA TYR A 525 8.02 -20.52 11.98
C TYR A 525 9.08 -19.44 11.86
N PHE A 526 9.67 -19.05 12.97
CA PHE A 526 10.73 -18.07 13.06
C PHE A 526 11.82 -18.58 13.99
N LEU A 527 13.08 -18.46 13.57
CA LEU A 527 14.28 -18.75 14.35
C LEU A 527 15.22 -17.56 14.26
N THR A 528 15.79 -17.14 15.38
CA THR A 528 16.87 -16.17 15.43
C THR A 528 17.98 -16.64 16.36
N ALA A 529 19.22 -16.39 15.97
CA ALA A 529 20.39 -16.69 16.78
C ALA A 529 21.41 -15.58 16.66
N THR A 530 22.03 -15.21 17.78
CA THR A 530 23.07 -14.17 17.87
C THR A 530 24.31 -14.75 18.51
N ALA A 531 25.48 -14.47 17.93
CA ALA A 531 26.78 -14.77 18.47
C ALA A 531 27.65 -13.50 18.52
N LYS A 532 28.50 -13.39 19.51
CA LYS A 532 29.47 -12.29 19.70
C LYS A 532 30.88 -12.75 19.33
N ASN A 533 31.77 -11.77 19.12
CA ASN A 533 33.20 -12.01 18.78
C ASN A 533 33.36 -12.85 17.50
N VAL A 534 32.49 -12.66 16.52
CA VAL A 534 32.63 -13.25 15.19
C VAL A 534 33.71 -12.48 14.42
N PRO A 535 34.66 -13.14 13.73
CA PRO A 535 35.71 -12.45 12.99
C PRO A 535 35.15 -11.43 11.99
N GLU A 536 35.79 -10.28 11.92
CA GLU A 536 35.48 -9.24 10.92
C GLU A 536 36.01 -9.61 9.54
N GLY A 537 35.50 -8.91 8.51
CA GLY A 537 35.97 -9.02 7.15
C GLY A 537 34.91 -9.50 6.17
N LYS A 538 35.24 -10.50 5.36
CA LYS A 538 34.35 -10.95 4.25
C LYS A 538 33.11 -11.68 4.77
N ASP A 539 32.03 -11.65 3.99
CA ASP A 539 30.80 -12.40 4.28
C ASP A 539 31.03 -13.89 4.51
N ALA A 540 32.11 -14.45 3.93
CA ALA A 540 32.56 -15.81 4.17
C ALA A 540 32.92 -16.10 5.64
N TYR A 541 33.09 -15.09 6.48
CA TYR A 541 33.40 -15.27 7.93
C TYR A 541 32.16 -15.05 8.81
N LYS A 542 31.03 -14.66 8.25
CA LYS A 542 29.79 -14.40 9.00
C LYS A 542 29.07 -15.72 9.34
N TYR A 543 29.71 -16.56 10.19
CA TYR A 543 29.13 -17.80 10.73
C TYR A 543 29.08 -17.74 12.25
N LEU A 544 27.90 -18.13 12.81
CA LEU A 544 27.68 -18.12 14.27
C LEU A 544 28.69 -18.96 15.06
N ASN A 545 29.12 -20.08 14.50
CA ASN A 545 30.07 -21.00 15.14
C ASN A 545 31.52 -20.46 15.20
N LEU A 546 31.81 -19.35 14.51
CA LEU A 546 33.10 -18.68 14.58
C LEU A 546 33.14 -17.65 15.73
N GLY A 547 32.02 -17.35 16.33
CA GLY A 547 31.95 -16.49 17.51
C GLY A 547 32.30 -17.21 18.81
N SER A 548 32.36 -16.44 19.89
CA SER A 548 32.55 -17.00 21.23
C SER A 548 31.34 -17.85 21.63
N LYS A 549 31.62 -18.96 22.35
CA LYS A 549 30.52 -19.83 22.85
C LYS A 549 29.73 -19.13 23.96
N GLU A 550 30.34 -18.25 24.69
CA GLU A 550 29.69 -17.42 25.70
C GLU A 550 28.88 -16.30 25.05
N GLY A 551 27.65 -16.10 25.49
CA GLY A 551 26.75 -15.06 24.96
C GLY A 551 26.02 -15.45 23.67
N VAL A 552 26.07 -16.70 23.22
CA VAL A 552 25.19 -17.18 22.16
C VAL A 552 23.75 -17.21 22.68
N THR A 553 22.87 -16.51 21.98
CA THR A 553 21.43 -16.54 22.24
C THR A 553 20.70 -17.15 21.06
N VAL A 554 19.72 -18.00 21.36
CA VAL A 554 18.84 -18.62 20.36
C VAL A 554 17.41 -18.43 20.83
N SER A 555 16.52 -18.03 19.95
CA SER A 555 15.09 -17.93 20.19
C SER A 555 14.35 -18.38 18.96
N ASP A 556 13.28 -19.13 19.16
CA ASP A 556 12.36 -19.50 18.10
C ASP A 556 10.91 -19.30 18.53
N ASP A 557 10.03 -19.14 17.54
CA ASP A 557 8.60 -18.96 17.72
C ASP A 557 7.85 -19.52 16.50
N GLY A 558 6.57 -19.76 16.65
CA GLY A 558 5.76 -20.22 15.56
C GLY A 558 4.27 -20.19 15.81
N SER A 559 3.52 -20.20 14.75
CA SER A 559 2.06 -20.24 14.82
C SER A 559 1.46 -21.21 13.80
N LEU A 560 0.32 -21.76 14.15
CA LEU A 560 -0.47 -22.63 13.28
C LEU A 560 -1.92 -22.13 13.27
N TYR A 561 -2.40 -21.83 12.06
CA TYR A 561 -3.79 -21.50 11.81
C TYR A 561 -4.45 -22.56 10.92
N ARG A 562 -5.69 -22.92 11.27
CA ARG A 562 -6.56 -23.77 10.46
C ARG A 562 -7.92 -23.16 10.33
N GLY A 563 -8.43 -23.10 9.11
CA GLY A 563 -9.76 -22.58 8.78
C GLY A 563 -10.53 -23.56 7.91
N LEU A 564 -11.85 -23.62 8.14
CA LEU A 564 -12.80 -24.37 7.33
C LEU A 564 -14.02 -23.48 7.09
N SER A 565 -14.46 -23.43 5.85
CA SER A 565 -15.55 -22.53 5.44
C SER A 565 -16.56 -23.23 4.55
N TYR A 566 -17.85 -23.02 4.81
CA TYR A 566 -18.94 -23.36 3.91
C TYR A 566 -19.63 -22.12 3.45
N PHE A 567 -19.94 -22.02 2.16
CA PHE A 567 -20.56 -20.81 1.62
C PHE A 567 -21.53 -21.13 0.48
N ALA A 568 -22.55 -20.28 0.36
CA ALA A 568 -23.48 -20.29 -0.74
C ALA A 568 -23.82 -18.87 -1.18
N ARG A 569 -24.05 -18.67 -2.47
CA ARG A 569 -24.52 -17.40 -3.05
C ARG A 569 -25.62 -17.69 -4.06
N LEU A 570 -26.67 -16.88 -4.01
CA LEU A 570 -27.75 -16.86 -4.98
C LEU A 570 -27.78 -15.47 -5.61
N GLY A 571 -27.81 -15.42 -6.92
CA GLY A 571 -27.98 -14.21 -7.72
C GLY A 571 -29.19 -14.37 -8.63
N TYR A 572 -29.99 -13.33 -8.72
CA TYR A 572 -31.14 -13.24 -9.58
C TYR A 572 -31.18 -11.89 -10.29
N ASN A 573 -31.36 -11.90 -11.60
CA ASN A 573 -31.53 -10.72 -12.42
C ASN A 573 -32.77 -10.89 -13.27
N TYR A 574 -33.72 -9.93 -13.21
CA TYR A 574 -34.92 -9.88 -14.00
C TYR A 574 -34.87 -8.75 -15.03
N ALA A 575 -34.83 -9.12 -16.30
CA ALA A 575 -34.88 -8.22 -17.44
C ALA A 575 -33.82 -7.12 -17.45
N ASP A 576 -32.67 -7.33 -16.79
CA ASP A 576 -31.64 -6.32 -16.52
C ASP A 576 -32.17 -5.06 -15.81
N LYS A 577 -33.31 -5.16 -15.12
CA LYS A 577 -33.97 -4.11 -14.37
C LYS A 577 -33.78 -4.28 -12.85
N TYR A 578 -34.06 -5.49 -12.32
CA TYR A 578 -34.06 -5.80 -10.90
C TYR A 578 -33.07 -6.89 -10.59
N MET A 579 -32.13 -6.63 -9.69
CA MET A 579 -31.09 -7.57 -9.29
C MET A 579 -31.12 -7.81 -7.79
N LEU A 580 -30.98 -9.08 -7.41
CA LEU A 580 -30.91 -9.51 -6.02
C LEU A 580 -29.72 -10.48 -5.87
N THR A 581 -28.93 -10.28 -4.85
CA THR A 581 -27.82 -11.19 -4.45
C THR A 581 -27.95 -11.51 -2.98
N ALA A 582 -27.91 -12.78 -2.62
CA ALA A 582 -27.86 -13.23 -1.24
C ALA A 582 -26.68 -14.17 -1.05
N THR A 583 -25.88 -13.94 0.00
CA THR A 583 -24.72 -14.79 0.33
C THR A 583 -24.83 -15.21 1.79
N PHE A 584 -24.55 -16.47 2.05
CA PHE A 584 -24.42 -17.02 3.38
C PHE A 584 -23.09 -17.72 3.52
N ARG A 585 -22.40 -17.47 4.62
CA ARG A 585 -21.11 -18.10 4.89
C ARG A 585 -21.02 -18.50 6.37
N ALA A 586 -20.51 -19.70 6.61
CA ALA A 586 -20.13 -20.22 7.90
C ALA A 586 -18.62 -20.48 7.90
N ASP A 587 -17.89 -19.78 8.77
CA ASP A 587 -16.44 -19.89 8.89
C ASP A 587 -16.04 -20.44 10.24
N GLY A 588 -15.22 -21.49 10.24
CA GLY A 588 -14.53 -22.04 11.40
C GLY A 588 -13.08 -21.56 11.45
N SER A 589 -12.66 -21.06 12.62
CA SER A 589 -11.30 -20.57 12.86
C SER A 589 -10.70 -21.21 14.10
N SER A 590 -9.43 -21.63 14.00
CA SER A 590 -8.69 -22.16 15.16
C SER A 590 -8.29 -21.09 16.18
N LYS A 591 -8.36 -19.81 15.83
CA LYS A 591 -7.90 -18.69 16.67
C LYS A 591 -8.86 -18.33 17.79
N TYR A 592 -10.16 -18.58 17.61
CA TYR A 592 -11.20 -18.25 18.56
C TYR A 592 -11.61 -19.43 19.45
N ASN A 593 -12.06 -19.13 20.65
CA ASN A 593 -12.69 -20.14 21.52
C ASN A 593 -14.04 -20.55 20.93
N GLU A 594 -14.83 -19.59 20.44
CA GLU A 594 -16.04 -19.83 19.65
C GLU A 594 -15.63 -20.08 18.19
N LYS A 595 -15.56 -21.36 17.81
CA LYS A 595 -14.94 -21.80 16.54
C LYS A 595 -15.69 -21.32 15.31
N TRP A 596 -17.03 -21.22 15.36
CA TRP A 596 -17.86 -20.93 14.19
C TRP A 596 -18.48 -19.53 14.22
N GLY A 597 -18.33 -18.80 13.12
CA GLY A 597 -19.02 -17.54 12.85
C GLY A 597 -19.94 -17.69 11.63
N TYR A 598 -21.07 -16.95 11.63
CA TYR A 598 -22.11 -16.99 10.59
C TYR A 598 -22.30 -15.61 10.00
N PHE A 599 -22.17 -15.50 8.68
CA PHE A 599 -22.05 -14.22 7.99
C PHE A 599 -23.03 -14.16 6.80
N PRO A 600 -24.29 -13.76 7.02
CA PRO A 600 -25.25 -13.48 5.96
C PRO A 600 -25.00 -12.13 5.33
N SER A 601 -25.29 -12.02 4.02
CA SER A 601 -25.34 -10.73 3.33
C SER A 601 -26.41 -10.74 2.21
N VAL A 602 -26.95 -9.57 1.93
CA VAL A 602 -27.94 -9.35 0.87
C VAL A 602 -27.63 -8.03 0.16
N GLY A 603 -27.81 -8.01 -1.15
CA GLY A 603 -27.70 -6.81 -1.98
C GLY A 603 -28.82 -6.79 -3.00
N ALA A 604 -29.38 -5.63 -3.24
CA ALA A 604 -30.38 -5.37 -4.28
C ALA A 604 -29.97 -4.21 -5.16
N ALA A 605 -30.32 -4.27 -6.43
CA ALA A 605 -30.14 -3.14 -7.35
C ALA A 605 -31.33 -3.01 -8.30
N TRP A 606 -31.60 -1.74 -8.64
CA TRP A 606 -32.65 -1.36 -9.58
C TRP A 606 -32.07 -0.45 -10.65
N VAL A 607 -32.08 -0.92 -11.91
CA VAL A 607 -31.64 -0.14 -13.06
C VAL A 607 -32.84 0.69 -13.55
N ILE A 608 -32.95 1.89 -13.01
CA ILE A 608 -34.05 2.82 -13.23
C ILE A 608 -34.13 3.22 -14.72
N SER A 609 -32.95 3.40 -15.36
CA SER A 609 -32.90 3.76 -16.80
C SER A 609 -33.49 2.73 -17.73
N ASN A 610 -33.64 1.46 -17.32
CA ASN A 610 -34.23 0.40 -18.12
C ASN A 610 -35.78 0.32 -17.98
N GLU A 611 -36.40 1.19 -17.18
CA GLU A 611 -37.83 1.23 -16.99
C GLU A 611 -38.54 1.94 -18.15
N ASP A 612 -39.78 1.50 -18.46
CA ASP A 612 -40.56 2.02 -19.57
C ASP A 612 -40.88 3.52 -19.41
N PHE A 613 -41.03 4.00 -18.15
CA PHE A 613 -41.25 5.44 -17.85
C PHE A 613 -40.00 6.31 -18.06
N MET A 614 -38.83 5.70 -18.22
CA MET A 614 -37.56 6.38 -18.53
C MET A 614 -37.23 6.36 -20.03
N ALA A 615 -38.04 5.70 -20.88
CA ALA A 615 -37.72 5.50 -22.29
C ALA A 615 -37.65 6.81 -23.09
N ASP A 616 -38.47 7.82 -22.72
CA ASP A 616 -38.60 9.08 -23.46
C ASP A 616 -37.69 10.20 -22.88
N GLN A 617 -36.90 9.94 -21.81
CA GLN A 617 -36.00 10.94 -21.23
C GLN A 617 -34.61 10.85 -21.85
N ASN A 618 -33.89 12.01 -21.93
CA ASN A 618 -32.56 12.13 -22.51
C ASN A 618 -31.51 12.68 -21.50
N VAL A 619 -31.85 12.65 -20.20
CA VAL A 619 -30.96 13.17 -19.16
C VAL A 619 -29.94 12.11 -18.71
N PHE A 620 -30.40 10.89 -18.43
CA PHE A 620 -29.59 9.78 -17.98
C PHE A 620 -29.48 8.69 -19.04
N ASP A 621 -28.28 8.41 -19.49
CA ASP A 621 -27.97 7.24 -20.31
C ASP A 621 -27.99 5.95 -19.49
N TYR A 622 -27.63 6.06 -18.20
CA TYR A 622 -27.68 4.99 -17.23
C TYR A 622 -27.96 5.54 -15.84
N LEU A 623 -28.87 4.90 -15.12
CA LEU A 623 -29.19 5.24 -13.74
C LEU A 623 -29.54 3.97 -12.97
N LYS A 624 -28.75 3.67 -11.90
CA LYS A 624 -28.90 2.47 -11.09
C LYS A 624 -28.81 2.81 -9.61
N LEU A 625 -29.86 2.45 -8.87
CA LEU A 625 -29.88 2.50 -7.42
C LEU A 625 -29.51 1.12 -6.87
N ARG A 626 -28.70 1.07 -5.82
CA ARG A 626 -28.30 -0.16 -5.14
C ARG A 626 -28.30 0.03 -3.62
N ALA A 627 -28.64 -1.06 -2.94
CA ALA A 627 -28.58 -1.13 -1.49
C ALA A 627 -28.07 -2.50 -1.07
N SER A 628 -27.22 -2.54 -0.06
CA SER A 628 -26.68 -3.77 0.47
C SER A 628 -26.56 -3.73 1.99
N TRP A 629 -26.65 -4.91 2.60
CA TRP A 629 -26.39 -5.14 3.99
C TRP A 629 -25.66 -6.47 4.17
N GLY A 630 -24.70 -6.52 5.10
CA GLY A 630 -24.01 -7.76 5.38
C GLY A 630 -23.25 -7.77 6.69
N LYS A 631 -23.02 -8.99 7.16
CA LYS A 631 -22.13 -9.27 8.28
C LYS A 631 -20.84 -9.91 7.79
N LEU A 632 -19.70 -9.47 8.33
CA LEU A 632 -18.38 -10.06 8.10
C LEU A 632 -17.71 -10.35 9.44
N GLY A 633 -17.00 -11.46 9.52
CA GLY A 633 -16.10 -11.73 10.66
C GLY A 633 -14.71 -11.16 10.39
N ASN A 634 -13.98 -10.87 11.45
CA ASN A 634 -12.56 -10.56 11.40
C ASN A 634 -11.76 -11.61 12.18
N ASP A 635 -10.76 -12.27 11.58
CA ASP A 635 -9.85 -13.20 12.25
C ASP A 635 -8.39 -12.74 12.23
N LYS A 636 -8.15 -11.45 12.01
CA LYS A 636 -6.80 -10.85 12.04
C LYS A 636 -6.30 -10.59 13.47
N ILE A 637 -6.48 -11.57 14.34
CA ILE A 637 -5.89 -11.63 15.68
C ILE A 637 -4.73 -12.64 15.71
N ALA A 638 -3.87 -12.54 16.73
CA ALA A 638 -2.81 -13.52 16.93
C ALA A 638 -3.38 -14.94 17.11
N ALA A 639 -2.68 -15.95 16.61
CA ALA A 639 -3.15 -17.35 16.67
C ALA A 639 -3.30 -17.84 18.13
N SER A 640 -2.56 -17.25 19.08
CA SER A 640 -2.56 -17.54 20.50
C SER A 640 -3.47 -16.63 21.34
N ALA A 641 -4.13 -15.63 20.76
CA ALA A 641 -4.84 -14.58 21.52
C ALA A 641 -5.95 -15.14 22.45
N GLY A 642 -6.61 -16.24 22.05
CA GLY A 642 -7.65 -16.89 22.84
C GLY A 642 -7.14 -17.99 23.79
N PHE A 643 -5.83 -18.12 24.01
CA PHE A 643 -5.21 -19.19 24.77
C PHE A 643 -4.25 -18.64 25.81
N ALA A 644 -4.17 -19.33 26.98
CA ALA A 644 -3.19 -19.02 27.99
C ALA A 644 -1.77 -19.33 27.45
N SER A 645 -0.82 -18.42 27.67
CA SER A 645 0.59 -18.62 27.36
C SER A 645 1.42 -18.61 28.63
N THR A 646 2.56 -19.32 28.59
CA THR A 646 3.52 -19.36 29.69
C THR A 646 4.87 -18.90 29.18
N LYS A 647 5.68 -18.27 30.04
CA LYS A 647 7.07 -17.95 29.77
C LYS A 647 7.98 -18.53 30.83
N PRO A 648 9.21 -18.92 30.46
CA PRO A 648 10.20 -19.35 31.42
C PRO A 648 10.61 -18.17 32.31
N VAL A 649 10.77 -18.42 33.59
CA VAL A 649 11.24 -17.45 34.57
C VAL A 649 12.30 -18.11 35.44
N ARG A 650 13.25 -17.31 35.92
CA ARG A 650 14.23 -17.70 36.93
C ARG A 650 13.84 -17.09 38.26
N GLY A 651 13.68 -17.93 39.26
CA GLY A 651 13.51 -17.52 40.65
C GLY A 651 14.77 -17.83 41.43
N VAL A 652 15.10 -16.95 42.38
CA VAL A 652 16.21 -17.18 43.31
C VAL A 652 15.63 -17.46 44.70
N PHE A 653 15.94 -18.64 45.22
CA PHE A 653 15.60 -19.05 46.56
C PHE A 653 16.92 -19.25 47.38
N GLY A 654 17.23 -18.28 48.21
CA GLY A 654 18.56 -18.27 48.90
C GLY A 654 19.69 -18.16 47.88
N ASN A 655 20.55 -19.15 47.82
CA ASN A 655 21.70 -19.23 46.87
C ASN A 655 21.39 -20.14 45.66
N THR A 656 20.16 -20.63 45.54
CA THR A 656 19.77 -21.53 44.43
C THR A 656 18.95 -20.82 43.41
N VAL A 657 19.40 -20.89 42.14
CA VAL A 657 18.63 -20.42 40.97
C VAL A 657 17.78 -21.59 40.49
N LEU A 658 16.48 -21.36 40.41
CA LEU A 658 15.49 -22.33 39.90
C LEU A 658 14.87 -21.80 38.64
N ASP A 659 14.83 -22.62 37.60
CA ASP A 659 14.06 -22.34 36.39
C ASP A 659 12.64 -22.82 36.58
N GLY A 660 11.67 -22.01 36.20
CA GLY A 660 10.24 -22.29 36.32
C GLY A 660 9.46 -21.63 35.18
N TYR A 661 8.14 -21.68 35.26
CA TYR A 661 7.26 -21.06 34.30
C TYR A 661 6.24 -20.18 35.01
N THR A 662 5.92 -19.04 34.43
CA THR A 662 4.80 -18.19 34.85
C THR A 662 3.83 -18.01 33.70
N TYR A 663 2.60 -17.66 34.01
CA TYR A 663 1.67 -17.24 32.96
C TYR A 663 2.11 -15.89 32.41
N GLU A 664 2.22 -15.82 31.09
CA GLU A 664 2.57 -14.58 30.40
C GLU A 664 1.37 -13.68 30.20
N SER A 665 0.22 -14.28 29.92
CA SER A 665 -1.04 -13.58 29.77
C SER A 665 -2.19 -14.37 30.39
N ASN A 666 -3.13 -13.66 31.00
CA ASN A 666 -4.44 -14.20 31.30
C ASN A 666 -5.25 -14.16 30.00
N PHE A 667 -5.95 -15.23 29.67
CA PHE A 667 -6.84 -15.24 28.54
C PHE A 667 -8.27 -14.91 28.95
N SER A 668 -9.03 -14.28 28.04
CA SER A 668 -10.47 -14.22 28.11
C SER A 668 -11.07 -15.07 26.99
N TRP A 669 -12.34 -15.48 27.19
CA TRP A 669 -13.05 -16.16 26.11
C TRP A 669 -13.26 -15.20 24.95
N LEU A 670 -12.60 -15.48 23.82
CA LEU A 670 -12.71 -14.66 22.63
C LEU A 670 -13.80 -15.22 21.71
N SER A 671 -14.74 -14.35 21.37
CA SER A 671 -15.72 -14.54 20.31
C SER A 671 -15.32 -13.71 19.06
N TRP A 672 -16.08 -13.91 18.00
CA TRP A 672 -15.85 -13.23 16.74
C TRP A 672 -16.02 -11.71 16.85
N GLU A 673 -15.04 -10.99 16.30
CA GLU A 673 -15.20 -9.59 15.94
C GLU A 673 -16.07 -9.54 14.68
N VAL A 674 -17.19 -8.80 14.72
CA VAL A 674 -18.19 -8.78 13.64
C VAL A 674 -18.39 -7.39 13.12
N VAL A 675 -18.20 -7.23 11.82
CA VAL A 675 -18.52 -6.00 11.08
C VAL A 675 -19.91 -6.11 10.49
N ASN A 676 -20.82 -5.22 10.90
CA ASN A 676 -22.12 -4.99 10.30
C ASN A 676 -22.05 -3.78 9.40
N GLU A 677 -22.31 -3.94 8.10
CA GLU A 677 -22.23 -2.85 7.14
C GLU A 677 -23.50 -2.73 6.33
N THR A 678 -24.00 -1.49 6.19
CA THR A 678 -25.07 -1.09 5.28
C THR A 678 -24.48 -0.10 4.26
N ASN A 679 -24.78 -0.31 2.99
CA ASN A 679 -24.36 0.57 1.89
C ASN A 679 -25.57 0.92 1.03
N VAL A 680 -25.67 2.19 0.63
CA VAL A 680 -26.64 2.67 -0.36
C VAL A 680 -25.88 3.49 -1.39
N GLY A 681 -26.03 3.12 -2.67
CA GLY A 681 -25.25 3.75 -3.73
C GLY A 681 -26.10 4.04 -4.98
N LEU A 682 -25.66 5.05 -5.72
CA LEU A 682 -26.21 5.48 -6.99
C LEU A 682 -25.11 5.49 -8.04
N ASN A 683 -25.28 4.72 -9.13
CA ASN A 683 -24.45 4.83 -10.32
C ASN A 683 -25.20 5.58 -11.40
N PHE A 684 -24.57 6.50 -12.09
CA PHE A 684 -25.18 7.24 -13.17
C PHE A 684 -24.20 7.48 -14.33
N ALA A 685 -24.77 7.60 -15.52
CA ALA A 685 -24.09 8.15 -16.70
C ALA A 685 -25.06 9.08 -17.43
N THR A 686 -24.53 10.18 -17.95
CA THR A 686 -25.33 11.25 -18.62
C THR A 686 -24.53 11.91 -19.73
N LEU A 687 -25.18 12.77 -20.53
CA LEU A 687 -24.59 13.52 -21.63
C LEU A 687 -23.95 12.62 -22.71
N ASN A 688 -24.67 11.59 -23.12
CA ASN A 688 -24.17 10.54 -24.03
C ASN A 688 -22.97 9.79 -23.43
N ASN A 689 -23.07 9.42 -22.16
CA ASN A 689 -22.07 8.75 -21.35
C ASN A 689 -20.75 9.53 -21.20
N ARG A 690 -20.69 10.84 -21.47
CA ARG A 690 -19.47 11.63 -21.26
C ARG A 690 -19.21 11.87 -19.80
N LEU A 691 -20.24 12.08 -18.99
CA LEU A 691 -20.14 12.17 -17.54
C LEU A 691 -20.73 10.90 -16.91
N SER A 692 -19.93 10.26 -16.08
CA SER A 692 -20.36 9.12 -15.27
C SER A 692 -19.85 9.26 -13.86
N GLY A 693 -20.52 8.63 -12.92
CA GLY A 693 -20.12 8.65 -11.54
C GLY A 693 -20.85 7.64 -10.67
N ASP A 694 -20.35 7.50 -9.46
CA ASP A 694 -20.99 6.76 -8.39
C ASP A 694 -20.89 7.53 -7.08
N ILE A 695 -21.94 7.41 -6.28
CA ILE A 695 -22.06 7.97 -4.94
C ILE A 695 -22.45 6.83 -4.04
N ASP A 696 -21.68 6.59 -2.98
CA ASP A 696 -21.94 5.56 -1.97
C ASP A 696 -21.98 6.17 -0.59
N TRP A 697 -23.08 5.97 0.13
CA TRP A 697 -23.14 6.18 1.56
C TRP A 697 -22.98 4.83 2.26
N TYR A 698 -22.16 4.77 3.32
CA TYR A 698 -21.95 3.57 4.10
C TYR A 698 -22.04 3.85 5.60
N TYR A 699 -22.55 2.83 6.31
CA TYR A 699 -22.58 2.74 7.77
C TYR A 699 -22.00 1.40 8.16
N ARG A 700 -20.81 1.41 8.76
CA ARG A 700 -20.03 0.23 9.10
C ARG A 700 -19.75 0.23 10.61
N LYS A 701 -20.33 -0.72 11.32
CA LYS A 701 -20.21 -0.90 12.76
C LYS A 701 -19.47 -2.19 13.06
N THR A 702 -18.31 -2.10 13.73
CA THR A 702 -17.59 -3.27 14.25
C THR A 702 -18.03 -3.51 15.68
N GLU A 703 -18.68 -4.63 15.92
CA GLU A 703 -19.12 -5.07 17.23
C GLU A 703 -18.17 -6.13 17.77
N ASN A 704 -18.04 -6.23 19.08
CA ASN A 704 -17.14 -7.16 19.77
C ASN A 704 -15.67 -6.99 19.33
N ALA A 705 -15.24 -5.75 19.05
CA ALA A 705 -13.86 -5.48 18.67
C ALA A 705 -12.91 -5.90 19.80
N VAL A 706 -11.86 -6.65 19.42
CA VAL A 706 -10.87 -7.17 20.35
C VAL A 706 -9.88 -6.07 20.70
N ILE A 707 -9.78 -5.75 21.98
CA ILE A 707 -8.81 -4.81 22.51
C ILE A 707 -8.15 -5.43 23.76
N SER A 708 -6.90 -5.05 24.02
CA SER A 708 -6.09 -5.55 25.14
C SER A 708 -5.80 -4.43 26.13
N PRO A 709 -6.72 -4.10 27.05
CA PRO A 709 -6.47 -3.12 28.10
C PRO A 709 -5.41 -3.64 29.07
N THR A 710 -4.56 -2.71 29.56
CA THR A 710 -3.65 -2.99 30.68
C THR A 710 -4.44 -2.97 31.98
N ILE A 711 -4.32 -4.04 32.79
CA ILE A 711 -4.95 -4.12 34.10
C ILE A 711 -4.12 -3.32 35.10
N PRO A 712 -4.72 -2.29 35.72
CA PRO A 712 -4.02 -1.55 36.80
C PRO A 712 -3.52 -2.51 37.89
N MET A 713 -2.35 -2.19 38.46
CA MET A 713 -1.68 -2.95 39.55
C MET A 713 -1.03 -4.28 39.13
N GLN A 714 -1.50 -4.96 38.08
CA GLN A 714 -0.87 -6.22 37.61
C GLN A 714 0.11 -6.00 36.47
N ASN A 715 0.05 -4.85 35.80
CA ASN A 715 0.83 -4.50 34.58
C ASN A 715 0.77 -5.60 33.51
N THR A 716 -0.36 -6.29 33.44
CA THR A 716 -0.64 -7.31 32.43
C THR A 716 -1.77 -6.84 31.51
N THR A 717 -1.79 -7.35 30.29
CA THR A 717 -2.88 -7.08 29.33
C THR A 717 -3.79 -8.30 29.22
N ILE A 718 -5.09 -8.06 29.06
CA ILE A 718 -6.06 -9.13 28.77
C ILE A 718 -6.79 -8.78 27.48
N ALA A 719 -6.60 -9.61 26.43
CA ALA A 719 -7.36 -9.48 25.21
C ALA A 719 -8.84 -9.86 25.43
N GLY A 720 -9.78 -9.06 24.95
CA GLY A 720 -11.20 -9.35 25.01
C GLY A 720 -12.05 -8.55 24.06
N ASN A 721 -13.28 -8.99 23.84
CA ASN A 721 -14.26 -8.35 22.96
C ASN A 721 -14.94 -7.17 23.68
N TYR A 722 -14.23 -6.09 23.92
CA TYR A 722 -14.63 -5.03 24.84
C TYR A 722 -15.07 -3.73 24.17
N ALA A 723 -15.03 -3.64 22.84
CA ALA A 723 -15.24 -2.37 22.15
C ALA A 723 -16.21 -2.48 20.97
N THR A 724 -16.77 -1.33 20.61
CA THR A 724 -17.53 -1.11 19.37
C THR A 724 -16.97 0.10 18.66
N ILE A 725 -16.73 -0.04 17.35
CA ILE A 725 -16.19 1.01 16.48
C ILE A 725 -17.23 1.34 15.41
N LEU A 726 -17.37 2.61 15.07
CA LEU A 726 -18.18 3.10 13.97
C LEU A 726 -17.30 3.76 12.93
N ASN A 727 -17.49 3.40 11.66
CA ASN A 727 -17.04 4.14 10.48
C ASN A 727 -18.26 4.42 9.61
N THR A 728 -18.54 5.68 9.33
CA THR A 728 -19.60 6.08 8.41
C THR A 728 -19.11 7.18 7.49
N GLY A 729 -19.61 7.23 6.27
CA GLY A 729 -19.10 8.20 5.34
C GLY A 729 -19.75 8.15 3.96
N VAL A 730 -19.18 8.92 3.04
CA VAL A 730 -19.63 9.02 1.67
C VAL A 730 -18.41 8.93 0.74
N ASP A 731 -18.48 8.03 -0.24
CA ASP A 731 -17.54 7.93 -1.35
C ASP A 731 -18.20 8.51 -2.61
N LEU A 732 -17.53 9.40 -3.33
CA LEU A 732 -17.95 9.96 -4.61
C LEU A 732 -16.84 9.77 -5.63
N SER A 733 -17.18 9.24 -6.79
CA SER A 733 -16.31 9.19 -7.97
C SER A 733 -17.03 9.83 -9.16
N LEU A 734 -16.34 10.69 -9.88
CA LEU A 734 -16.82 11.34 -11.10
C LEU A 734 -15.79 11.15 -12.22
N ASN A 735 -16.25 10.76 -13.39
CA ASN A 735 -15.41 10.61 -14.56
C ASN A 735 -16.03 11.32 -15.74
N TRP A 736 -15.28 12.19 -16.36
CA TRP A 736 -15.60 12.83 -17.62
C TRP A 736 -14.67 12.32 -18.69
N ALA A 737 -15.22 11.85 -19.82
CA ALA A 737 -14.44 11.45 -21.00
C ALA A 737 -15.08 11.99 -22.25
N ASP A 738 -14.29 12.63 -23.11
CA ASP A 738 -14.80 13.20 -24.34
C ASP A 738 -13.76 13.11 -25.47
N LYS A 739 -14.24 13.09 -26.70
CA LYS A 739 -13.44 13.06 -27.92
C LYS A 739 -13.79 14.27 -28.77
N LEU A 740 -12.97 15.31 -28.70
CA LEU A 740 -13.22 16.56 -29.41
C LEU A 740 -12.93 16.46 -30.90
N SER A 741 -12.04 15.55 -31.33
CA SER A 741 -11.71 15.32 -32.73
C SER A 741 -11.22 13.88 -32.95
N LYS A 742 -10.99 13.49 -34.19
CA LYS A 742 -10.41 12.17 -34.53
C LYS A 742 -9.07 11.93 -33.85
N ASP A 743 -8.30 12.99 -33.63
CA ASP A 743 -6.92 12.95 -33.14
C ASP A 743 -6.80 13.33 -31.66
N PHE A 744 -7.87 13.84 -31.01
CA PHE A 744 -7.80 14.37 -29.66
C PHE A 744 -8.94 13.85 -28.78
N SER A 745 -8.57 13.14 -27.73
CA SER A 745 -9.47 12.71 -26.64
C SER A 745 -8.90 13.09 -25.29
N TYR A 746 -9.76 13.34 -24.31
CA TYR A 746 -9.34 13.64 -22.94
C TYR A 746 -10.29 13.03 -21.92
N ASN A 747 -9.77 12.83 -20.73
CA ASN A 747 -10.53 12.35 -19.58
C ASN A 747 -10.15 13.13 -18.33
N VAL A 748 -11.14 13.39 -17.47
CA VAL A 748 -10.98 14.01 -16.16
C VAL A 748 -11.66 13.12 -15.15
N GLY A 749 -10.93 12.69 -14.12
CA GLY A 749 -11.43 11.91 -13.00
C GLY A 749 -11.30 12.69 -11.71
N PHE A 750 -12.32 12.64 -10.87
CA PHE A 750 -12.31 13.18 -9.52
C PHE A 750 -12.89 12.13 -8.57
N ASN A 751 -12.25 11.94 -7.44
CA ASN A 751 -12.79 11.09 -6.38
C ASN A 751 -12.57 11.76 -5.02
N ILE A 752 -13.51 11.55 -4.11
CA ILE A 752 -13.46 12.03 -2.74
C ILE A 752 -14.12 11.02 -1.82
N GLY A 753 -13.48 10.73 -0.70
CA GLY A 753 -14.02 9.94 0.40
C GLY A 753 -14.08 10.78 1.66
N TYR A 754 -15.26 10.89 2.28
CA TYR A 754 -15.46 11.43 3.61
C TYR A 754 -15.65 10.29 4.60
N LEU A 755 -14.96 10.36 5.73
CA LEU A 755 -14.98 9.35 6.79
C LEU A 755 -15.21 10.02 8.14
N HIS A 756 -16.21 9.52 8.88
CA HIS A 756 -16.36 9.77 10.31
C HIS A 756 -16.04 8.46 11.06
N ASN A 757 -14.95 8.46 11.84
CA ASN A 757 -14.52 7.34 12.67
C ASN A 757 -14.75 7.66 14.14
N GLU A 758 -15.33 6.72 14.91
CA GLU A 758 -15.68 6.94 16.32
C GLU A 758 -15.65 5.63 17.12
N VAL A 759 -15.14 5.69 18.34
CA VAL A 759 -15.28 4.62 19.34
C VAL A 759 -16.64 4.74 20.03
N LYS A 760 -17.57 3.82 19.76
CA LYS A 760 -18.96 3.87 20.27
C LYS A 760 -19.13 3.31 21.67
N SER A 761 -18.35 2.31 22.03
CA SER A 761 -18.37 1.74 23.38
C SER A 761 -17.04 1.09 23.73
N LEU A 762 -16.75 1.08 25.03
CA LEU A 762 -15.62 0.39 25.65
C LEU A 762 -16.11 -0.31 26.92
N LEU A 763 -15.34 -1.29 27.41
CA LEU A 763 -15.62 -1.96 28.67
C LEU A 763 -15.84 -0.96 29.81
N ASN A 764 -17.06 -0.93 30.40
CA ASN A 764 -17.45 0.02 31.46
C ASN A 764 -17.18 1.49 31.13
N ASN A 765 -17.11 1.87 29.86
CA ASN A 765 -16.71 3.20 29.36
C ASN A 765 -15.36 3.71 29.90
N LEU A 766 -14.47 2.80 30.24
CA LEU A 766 -13.13 3.16 30.71
C LEU A 766 -12.26 3.61 29.54
N ASN A 767 -11.54 4.71 29.72
CA ASN A 767 -10.53 5.15 28.78
C ASN A 767 -9.35 4.17 28.78
N ILE A 768 -8.96 3.71 27.61
CA ILE A 768 -7.82 2.79 27.44
C ILE A 768 -6.66 3.59 26.87
N ILE A 769 -5.66 3.87 27.70
CA ILE A 769 -4.46 4.61 27.31
C ILE A 769 -3.41 3.62 26.80
N LYS A 770 -2.90 3.85 25.60
CA LYS A 770 -1.87 3.04 24.97
C LYS A 770 -0.54 3.78 24.96
N GLY A 771 0.48 3.19 25.56
CA GLY A 771 1.83 3.76 25.61
C GLY A 771 1.92 5.16 26.25
N GLY A 772 0.92 5.55 27.04
CA GLY A 772 0.82 6.87 27.68
C GLY A 772 0.49 8.04 26.73
N LYS A 773 0.26 7.82 25.42
CA LYS A 773 0.27 8.85 24.38
C LYS A 773 -0.99 8.92 23.53
N THR A 774 -1.63 7.79 23.30
CA THR A 774 -2.92 7.71 22.61
C THR A 774 -3.97 7.14 23.55
N VAL A 775 -5.21 7.52 23.35
CA VAL A 775 -6.35 7.05 24.15
C VAL A 775 -7.44 6.50 23.23
N GLN A 776 -8.05 5.42 23.67
CA GLN A 776 -9.34 4.98 23.16
C GLN A 776 -10.40 5.51 24.14
N LYS A 777 -11.25 6.40 23.68
CA LYS A 777 -12.28 7.06 24.48
C LYS A 777 -13.59 7.08 23.72
N VAL A 778 -14.69 6.78 24.41
CA VAL A 778 -16.04 6.79 23.81
C VAL A 778 -16.37 8.19 23.30
N GLY A 779 -16.86 8.28 22.06
CA GLY A 779 -17.19 9.53 21.38
C GLY A 779 -16.04 10.16 20.58
N GLU A 780 -14.82 9.62 20.70
CA GLU A 780 -13.63 10.15 20.03
C GLU A 780 -13.19 9.25 18.86
N LYS A 781 -12.37 9.79 17.96
CA LYS A 781 -11.70 8.99 16.90
C LYS A 781 -10.79 7.95 17.53
N MET A 782 -10.61 6.83 16.84
CA MET A 782 -9.62 5.83 17.24
C MET A 782 -8.21 6.43 17.30
N ASN A 783 -7.42 5.94 18.27
CA ASN A 783 -6.03 6.37 18.47
C ASN A 783 -5.88 7.88 18.64
N SER A 784 -6.82 8.54 19.34
CA SER A 784 -6.72 9.97 19.64
C SER A 784 -5.50 10.26 20.50
N TYR A 785 -4.70 11.27 20.13
CA TYR A 785 -3.61 11.75 20.96
C TYR A 785 -4.15 12.28 22.28
N TYR A 786 -3.46 11.99 23.38
CA TYR A 786 -3.91 12.30 24.71
C TYR A 786 -2.85 13.08 25.48
N GLY A 787 -3.15 14.33 25.78
CA GLY A 787 -2.17 15.23 26.41
C GLY A 787 -2.74 16.58 26.78
N TYR A 788 -1.84 17.49 27.08
CA TYR A 788 -2.15 18.85 27.52
C TYR A 788 -2.36 19.79 26.34
N LYS A 789 -3.41 20.60 26.41
CA LYS A 789 -3.65 21.64 25.39
C LYS A 789 -2.91 22.91 25.76
N VAL A 790 -2.05 23.36 24.85
CA VAL A 790 -1.37 24.65 24.92
C VAL A 790 -2.36 25.72 24.47
N ILE A 791 -2.60 26.76 25.32
CA ILE A 791 -3.50 27.88 25.05
C ILE A 791 -2.75 29.19 24.75
N GLY A 792 -1.42 29.17 24.86
CA GLY A 792 -0.57 30.33 24.58
C GLY A 792 0.80 30.21 25.21
N ILE A 793 1.51 31.36 25.19
CA ILE A 793 2.83 31.55 25.80
C ILE A 793 2.71 32.71 26.77
N TYR A 794 3.26 32.59 27.99
CA TYR A 794 3.37 33.67 28.93
C TYR A 794 4.22 34.80 28.34
N GLN A 795 3.66 36.04 28.29
CA GLN A 795 4.29 37.16 27.59
C GLN A 795 5.12 38.06 28.51
N THR A 796 4.65 38.26 29.76
CA THR A 796 5.31 39.18 30.70
C THR A 796 5.44 38.61 32.11
N PRO A 797 6.36 39.13 32.93
CA PRO A 797 6.48 38.72 34.33
C PRO A 797 5.21 38.99 35.14
N GLU A 798 4.46 40.05 34.81
CA GLU A 798 3.20 40.43 35.48
C GLU A 798 2.11 39.39 35.18
N GLU A 799 2.06 38.88 33.94
CA GLU A 799 1.16 37.79 33.58
C GLU A 799 1.48 36.52 34.37
N CYS A 800 2.77 36.13 34.47
CA CYS A 800 3.18 34.98 35.29
C CYS A 800 2.87 35.16 36.78
N ALA A 801 3.06 36.40 37.33
CA ALA A 801 2.77 36.70 38.71
C ALA A 801 1.27 36.69 39.05
N ALA A 802 0.42 37.02 38.07
CA ALA A 802 -1.04 37.03 38.19
C ALA A 802 -1.68 35.64 38.08
N ASP A 803 -0.99 34.66 37.51
CA ASP A 803 -1.48 33.29 37.32
C ASP A 803 -1.00 32.36 38.43
N PRO A 804 -1.88 31.83 39.30
CA PRO A 804 -1.49 30.90 40.36
C PRO A 804 -0.75 29.63 39.84
N ILE A 805 -1.11 29.15 38.65
CA ILE A 805 -0.44 28.02 38.02
C ILE A 805 1.01 28.38 37.68
N ALA A 806 1.24 29.56 37.12
CA ALA A 806 2.58 30.00 36.77
C ALA A 806 3.45 30.19 38.04
N VAL A 807 2.89 30.78 39.10
CA VAL A 807 3.57 30.99 40.40
C VAL A 807 3.94 29.65 41.02
N ALA A 808 3.01 28.68 41.08
CA ALA A 808 3.22 27.37 41.66
C ALA A 808 4.32 26.55 40.91
N ASN A 809 4.41 26.70 39.59
CA ASN A 809 5.34 25.99 38.73
C ASN A 809 6.60 26.80 38.38
N LYS A 810 6.74 28.03 38.92
CA LYS A 810 7.88 28.93 38.67
C LYS A 810 8.09 29.19 37.18
N LEU A 811 6.98 29.44 36.47
CA LEU A 811 7.00 29.71 35.04
C LEU A 811 7.45 31.15 34.79
N VAL A 812 8.08 31.37 33.67
CA VAL A 812 8.61 32.64 33.24
C VAL A 812 8.07 33.02 31.86
N PRO A 813 8.16 34.28 31.44
CA PRO A 813 7.81 34.66 30.06
C PRO A 813 8.55 33.80 29.04
N GLY A 814 7.80 33.31 28.02
CA GLY A 814 8.28 32.36 27.03
C GLY A 814 7.96 30.89 27.34
N ASP A 815 7.47 30.58 28.54
CA ASP A 815 6.98 29.21 28.87
C ASP A 815 5.57 28.98 28.32
N PHE A 816 5.22 27.72 28.09
CA PHE A 816 3.86 27.33 27.67
C PHE A 816 2.82 27.61 28.74
N LYS A 817 1.63 28.07 28.28
CA LYS A 817 0.43 28.18 29.10
C LYS A 817 -0.51 27.05 28.73
N TYR A 818 -0.77 26.12 29.70
CA TYR A 818 -1.65 24.99 29.50
C TYR A 818 -3.07 25.29 29.98
N GLU A 819 -4.06 24.61 29.34
CA GLU A 819 -5.46 24.67 29.75
C GLU A 819 -5.69 23.86 31.03
N ASP A 820 -6.19 24.50 32.08
CA ASP A 820 -6.71 23.88 33.29
C ASP A 820 -8.15 23.43 33.01
N VAL A 821 -8.33 22.15 32.67
CA VAL A 821 -9.61 21.61 32.17
C VAL A 821 -10.62 21.44 33.30
N ASN A 822 -10.14 21.12 34.51
CA ASN A 822 -11.00 20.86 35.67
C ASN A 822 -11.19 22.09 36.56
N GLY A 823 -10.42 23.18 36.35
CA GLY A 823 -10.49 24.46 37.08
C GLY A 823 -10.00 24.39 38.52
N ASP A 824 -9.12 23.45 38.86
CA ASP A 824 -8.61 23.26 40.22
C ASP A 824 -7.34 24.08 40.52
N GLY A 825 -6.83 24.85 39.56
CA GLY A 825 -5.66 25.71 39.70
C GLY A 825 -4.32 24.97 39.66
N ALA A 826 -4.30 23.74 39.16
CA ALA A 826 -3.10 22.93 38.97
C ALA A 826 -3.15 22.24 37.61
N ILE A 827 -2.00 21.98 36.99
CA ILE A 827 -1.92 21.18 35.77
C ILE A 827 -1.38 19.79 36.12
N ASP A 828 -2.22 18.77 35.93
CA ASP A 828 -1.85 17.38 36.17
C ASP A 828 -2.51 16.38 35.19
N GLY A 829 -2.46 15.09 35.45
CA GLY A 829 -3.02 14.07 34.56
C GLY A 829 -4.53 14.20 34.30
N ARG A 830 -5.26 14.99 35.12
CA ARG A 830 -6.72 15.24 34.96
C ARG A 830 -7.02 16.29 33.90
N ASP A 831 -6.02 17.09 33.49
CA ASP A 831 -6.13 18.12 32.47
C ASP A 831 -5.78 17.60 31.07
N LYS A 832 -5.42 16.31 30.97
CA LYS A 832 -5.20 15.70 29.66
C LYS A 832 -6.51 15.52 28.91
N GLN A 833 -6.51 15.88 27.65
CA GLN A 833 -7.66 15.79 26.75
C GLN A 833 -7.26 15.21 25.39
N CYS A 834 -8.26 14.87 24.56
CA CYS A 834 -8.02 14.42 23.18
C CYS A 834 -7.56 15.61 22.33
N LEU A 835 -6.45 15.41 21.59
CA LEU A 835 -5.77 16.45 20.80
C LEU A 835 -5.87 16.18 19.30
N GLY A 836 -6.73 15.26 18.86
CA GLY A 836 -6.85 14.84 17.45
C GLY A 836 -6.38 13.41 17.22
N SER A 837 -6.44 12.96 15.98
CA SER A 837 -6.06 11.60 15.57
C SER A 837 -5.43 11.61 14.19
N TYR A 838 -4.58 10.62 13.89
CA TYR A 838 -3.97 10.45 12.57
C TYR A 838 -4.97 10.06 11.47
N VAL A 839 -6.16 9.58 11.83
CA VAL A 839 -7.19 9.18 10.87
C VAL A 839 -7.75 10.42 10.15
N PRO A 840 -7.53 10.58 8.82
CA PRO A 840 -8.05 11.72 8.09
C PRO A 840 -9.57 11.65 7.93
N ASP A 841 -10.25 12.81 7.90
CA ASP A 841 -11.67 12.90 7.62
C ASP A 841 -11.97 12.84 6.13
N VAL A 842 -11.08 13.40 5.31
CA VAL A 842 -11.27 13.51 3.87
C VAL A 842 -10.03 13.02 3.14
N THR A 843 -10.23 12.18 2.12
CA THR A 843 -9.22 11.86 1.11
C THR A 843 -9.76 12.21 -0.27
N TYR A 844 -8.94 12.77 -1.15
CA TYR A 844 -9.38 13.17 -2.48
C TYR A 844 -8.31 12.92 -3.54
N GLY A 845 -8.76 12.63 -4.76
CA GLY A 845 -7.91 12.42 -5.92
C GLY A 845 -8.43 13.15 -7.15
N PHE A 846 -7.52 13.61 -7.98
CA PHE A 846 -7.82 14.23 -9.26
C PHE A 846 -6.91 13.64 -10.33
N ASN A 847 -7.49 13.28 -11.48
CA ASN A 847 -6.77 12.73 -12.62
C ASN A 847 -7.17 13.47 -13.88
N LEU A 848 -6.19 13.88 -14.71
CA LEU A 848 -6.40 14.45 -16.03
C LEU A 848 -5.52 13.69 -17.01
N GLY A 849 -6.12 13.16 -18.06
CA GLY A 849 -5.42 12.53 -19.17
C GLY A 849 -5.85 13.11 -20.50
N PHE A 850 -4.95 13.13 -21.48
CA PHE A 850 -5.31 13.37 -22.88
C PHE A 850 -4.45 12.54 -23.82
N GLN A 851 -5.02 12.24 -24.96
CA GLN A 851 -4.31 11.65 -26.10
C GLN A 851 -4.46 12.54 -27.31
N TRP A 852 -3.33 12.90 -27.91
CA TRP A 852 -3.27 13.68 -29.15
C TRP A 852 -2.43 12.94 -30.17
N LYS A 853 -3.08 12.29 -31.14
CA LYS A 853 -2.42 11.40 -32.11
C LYS A 853 -1.62 10.29 -31.39
N ALA A 854 -0.29 10.36 -31.50
CA ALA A 854 0.67 9.43 -30.89
C ALA A 854 1.14 9.86 -29.50
N LEU A 855 0.82 11.08 -29.06
CA LEU A 855 1.20 11.66 -27.78
C LEU A 855 0.12 11.34 -26.74
N ASP A 856 0.50 10.83 -25.60
CA ASP A 856 -0.33 10.67 -24.41
C ASP A 856 0.25 11.43 -23.22
N PHE A 857 -0.62 12.05 -22.44
CA PHE A 857 -0.30 12.75 -21.22
C PHE A 857 -1.24 12.33 -20.10
N ASN A 858 -0.70 12.18 -18.89
CA ASN A 858 -1.50 11.92 -17.70
C ASN A 858 -0.89 12.65 -16.49
N ILE A 859 -1.75 13.27 -15.70
CA ILE A 859 -1.40 13.81 -14.38
C ILE A 859 -2.39 13.26 -13.35
N SER A 860 -1.89 12.81 -12.22
CA SER A 860 -2.69 12.41 -11.07
C SER A 860 -2.25 13.17 -9.82
N CYS A 861 -3.23 13.62 -9.03
CA CYS A 861 -3.03 14.32 -7.78
C CYS A 861 -3.74 13.56 -6.65
N TYR A 862 -3.25 13.73 -5.43
CA TYR A 862 -3.82 13.15 -4.24
C TYR A 862 -3.65 14.08 -3.04
N GLY A 863 -4.60 14.04 -2.11
CA GLY A 863 -4.49 14.76 -0.85
C GLY A 863 -5.39 14.17 0.22
N GLN A 864 -5.14 14.60 1.46
CA GLN A 864 -5.98 14.30 2.60
C GLN A 864 -6.13 15.52 3.49
N ALA A 865 -7.18 15.54 4.33
CA ALA A 865 -7.45 16.60 5.30
C ALA A 865 -8.17 16.07 6.54
N GLY A 866 -8.01 16.78 7.68
CA GLY A 866 -8.66 16.46 8.95
C GLY A 866 -7.95 15.41 9.78
N GLY A 867 -6.71 15.04 9.43
CA GLY A 867 -5.83 14.19 10.22
C GLY A 867 -4.77 15.01 10.96
N GLU A 868 -4.27 14.45 12.06
CA GLU A 868 -3.18 14.99 12.84
C GLU A 868 -2.03 13.98 12.91
N LEU A 869 -0.79 14.46 13.06
CA LEU A 869 0.37 13.62 13.38
C LEU A 869 1.02 14.10 14.67
N TRP A 870 1.65 13.18 15.40
CA TRP A 870 2.45 13.54 16.55
C TRP A 870 3.92 13.63 16.18
N ASN A 871 4.47 14.85 16.18
CA ASN A 871 5.89 15.10 15.94
C ASN A 871 6.72 14.65 17.15
N ARG A 872 6.97 13.35 17.20
CA ARG A 872 7.70 12.71 18.29
C ARG A 872 9.16 13.16 18.34
N LYS A 873 9.77 13.58 17.23
CA LYS A 873 11.13 14.13 17.22
C LYS A 873 11.20 15.40 18.06
N ARG A 874 10.27 16.36 17.84
CA ARG A 874 10.15 17.57 18.66
C ARG A 874 9.79 17.25 20.11
N ALA A 875 8.89 16.30 20.33
CA ALA A 875 8.48 15.88 21.68
C ALA A 875 9.62 15.23 22.47
N LEU A 876 10.50 14.45 21.84
CA LEU A 876 11.68 13.85 22.47
C LEU A 876 12.80 14.87 22.72
N ARG A 877 12.85 15.93 21.91
CA ARG A 877 13.77 17.03 22.09
C ARG A 877 13.36 17.95 23.24
N TYR A 878 12.05 18.05 23.54
CA TYR A 878 11.53 18.87 24.62
C TYR A 878 12.06 18.39 25.99
N ALA A 879 12.50 19.33 26.81
CA ALA A 879 13.19 19.05 28.07
C ALA A 879 14.52 18.30 27.91
N ALA A 880 15.14 18.38 26.72
CA ALA A 880 16.45 17.80 26.47
C ALA A 880 17.49 18.87 26.16
N SER A 881 18.55 18.93 26.97
CA SER A 881 19.67 19.83 26.76
C SER A 881 20.56 19.38 25.60
N ASN A 882 21.19 20.29 24.91
CA ASN A 882 22.24 20.07 23.92
C ASN A 882 21.79 19.53 22.58
N TYR A 883 20.50 19.18 22.36
CA TYR A 883 19.98 18.77 21.07
C TYR A 883 19.88 19.96 20.10
N ASN A 884 20.06 19.68 18.81
CA ASN A 884 19.80 20.70 17.79
C ASN A 884 18.31 21.08 17.73
N PHE A 885 17.98 22.16 17.06
CA PHE A 885 16.63 22.65 16.84
C PHE A 885 16.32 22.57 15.35
N ASP A 886 15.07 22.36 14.99
CA ASP A 886 14.65 22.66 13.64
C ASP A 886 14.59 24.18 13.42
N ARG A 887 14.88 24.61 12.21
CA ARG A 887 14.96 26.03 11.86
C ARG A 887 13.66 26.77 12.11
N ALA A 888 12.49 26.11 11.92
CA ALA A 888 11.21 26.70 12.20
C ALA A 888 11.05 27.07 13.69
N GLN A 889 11.63 26.26 14.61
CA GLN A 889 11.65 26.63 16.04
C GLN A 889 12.52 27.86 16.30
N TYR A 890 13.69 27.98 15.63
CA TYR A 890 14.53 29.17 15.73
C TYR A 890 13.82 30.43 15.21
N GLU A 891 13.17 30.36 14.05
CA GLU A 891 12.52 31.51 13.41
C GLU A 891 11.28 31.98 14.14
N ASN A 892 10.48 31.06 14.69
CA ASN A 892 9.17 31.39 15.29
C ASN A 892 9.18 31.49 16.83
N ARG A 893 10.31 31.22 17.50
CA ARG A 893 10.40 31.18 18.96
C ARG A 893 10.00 32.50 19.60
N TRP A 894 9.49 32.44 20.81
CA TRP A 894 9.35 33.61 21.67
C TRP A 894 10.75 34.13 22.12
N HIS A 895 11.03 35.40 21.86
CA HIS A 895 12.25 36.11 22.28
C HIS A 895 11.98 37.51 22.82
N GLY A 896 10.76 37.72 23.32
CA GLY A 896 10.25 38.97 23.91
C GLY A 896 8.75 39.09 23.75
N ALA A 897 8.12 39.92 24.56
CA ALA A 897 6.66 40.10 24.55
C ALA A 897 6.13 40.45 23.16
N GLY A 898 5.14 39.69 22.69
CA GLY A 898 4.49 39.85 21.38
C GLY A 898 5.21 39.24 20.20
N THR A 899 6.37 38.57 20.38
CA THR A 899 7.10 37.93 19.25
C THR A 899 6.52 36.59 18.84
N SER A 900 5.98 35.81 19.78
CA SER A 900 5.25 34.57 19.50
C SER A 900 4.25 34.27 20.61
N ASN A 901 3.10 33.68 20.24
CA ASN A 901 2.12 33.11 21.18
C ASN A 901 1.87 31.62 20.91
N THR A 902 2.64 31.02 20.02
CA THR A 902 2.54 29.60 19.61
C THR A 902 3.80 28.82 19.92
N ASP A 903 4.97 29.45 19.76
CA ASP A 903 6.27 28.80 19.90
C ASP A 903 6.97 29.33 21.13
N PRO A 904 7.43 28.46 22.05
CA PRO A 904 8.03 28.85 23.31
C PRO A 904 9.45 29.40 23.12
N SER A 905 10.01 29.98 24.19
CA SER A 905 11.40 30.40 24.21
C SER A 905 12.38 29.22 24.12
N ALA A 906 13.61 29.48 23.68
CA ALA A 906 14.70 28.49 23.69
C ALA A 906 14.91 27.90 25.10
N ALA A 907 14.82 28.71 26.13
CA ALA A 907 14.91 28.29 27.54
C ALA A 907 13.79 27.31 27.91
N ALA A 908 12.55 27.59 27.50
CA ALA A 908 11.40 26.74 27.76
C ALA A 908 11.52 25.37 27.04
N LEU A 909 11.99 25.36 25.80
CA LEU A 909 12.22 24.13 25.04
C LEU A 909 13.26 23.22 25.73
N ILE A 910 14.29 23.79 26.33
CA ILE A 910 15.37 23.04 26.98
C ILE A 910 15.01 22.62 28.40
N LYS A 911 14.41 23.51 29.17
CA LYS A 911 14.02 23.28 30.57
C LYS A 911 12.87 22.29 30.66
N GLY A 912 11.92 22.40 29.72
CA GLY A 912 10.63 21.71 29.79
C GLY A 912 9.77 22.25 30.94
N TRP A 913 8.58 21.65 31.11
CA TRP A 913 7.70 21.94 32.22
C TRP A 913 7.82 20.87 33.30
N ASN A 914 7.72 21.22 34.56
CA ASN A 914 7.84 20.27 35.69
C ASN A 914 6.51 19.53 35.93
N VAL A 915 5.86 19.09 34.87
CA VAL A 915 4.65 18.26 34.89
C VAL A 915 4.97 16.95 34.20
N SER A 916 4.52 15.84 34.78
CA SER A 916 4.68 14.52 34.17
C SER A 916 4.09 14.52 32.76
N ASP A 917 4.86 13.99 31.80
CA ASP A 917 4.45 13.88 30.40
C ASP A 917 4.17 15.24 29.70
N SER A 918 4.80 16.34 30.13
CA SER A 918 4.65 17.66 29.47
C SER A 918 5.03 17.67 27.98
N ASN A 919 5.78 16.66 27.53
CA ASN A 919 6.06 16.40 26.12
C ASN A 919 4.87 15.79 25.35
N GLN A 920 3.75 15.54 26.03
CA GLN A 920 2.47 15.16 25.43
C GLN A 920 1.55 16.39 25.34
N ALA A 921 1.97 17.39 24.61
CA ALA A 921 1.24 18.63 24.47
C ALA A 921 0.77 18.85 23.03
N SER A 922 -0.28 19.63 22.86
CA SER A 922 -0.83 19.98 21.54
C SER A 922 0.18 20.68 20.62
N TYR A 923 1.25 21.28 21.17
CA TYR A 923 2.35 21.86 20.40
C TYR A 923 3.07 20.82 19.51
N PHE A 924 3.06 19.56 19.92
CA PHE A 924 3.72 18.45 19.19
C PHE A 924 2.73 17.71 18.28
N VAL A 925 1.45 18.08 18.30
CA VAL A 925 0.41 17.55 17.41
C VAL A 925 0.24 18.52 16.25
N GLU A 926 0.62 18.07 15.05
CA GLU A 926 0.66 18.90 13.86
C GLU A 926 -0.29 18.33 12.80
N SER A 927 -0.82 19.19 11.91
CA SER A 927 -1.71 18.73 10.82
C SER A 927 -1.00 17.77 9.88
N SER A 928 -1.63 16.63 9.59
CA SER A 928 -1.19 15.70 8.56
C SER A 928 -1.83 15.97 7.19
N ASP A 929 -2.47 17.14 7.02
CA ASP A 929 -3.06 17.56 5.75
C ASP A 929 -1.99 17.79 4.69
N TYR A 930 -2.25 17.31 3.47
CA TYR A 930 -1.35 17.57 2.35
C TYR A 930 -2.07 17.52 1.01
N PHE A 931 -1.42 18.14 0.03
CA PHE A 931 -1.71 17.99 -1.39
C PHE A 931 -0.44 17.58 -2.13
N ARG A 932 -0.58 16.65 -3.07
CA ARG A 932 0.53 16.10 -3.85
C ARG A 932 0.16 15.95 -5.32
N ILE A 933 1.09 16.31 -6.20
CA ILE A 933 1.10 15.79 -7.55
C ILE A 933 1.70 14.38 -7.48
N GLN A 934 0.85 13.36 -7.61
CA GLN A 934 1.26 11.97 -7.43
C GLN A 934 2.08 11.46 -8.61
N ASN A 935 1.65 11.79 -9.84
CA ASN A 935 2.33 11.30 -11.04
C ASN A 935 2.07 12.23 -12.22
N ILE A 936 3.11 12.49 -13.02
CA ILE A 936 3.02 13.15 -14.33
C ILE A 936 3.69 12.22 -15.32
N THR A 937 2.99 11.80 -16.36
CA THR A 937 3.55 10.96 -17.43
C THR A 937 3.29 11.58 -18.79
N LEU A 938 4.32 11.65 -19.61
CA LEU A 938 4.26 12.01 -21.01
C LEU A 938 4.78 10.84 -21.84
N GLY A 939 3.97 10.35 -22.78
CA GLY A 939 4.31 9.22 -23.64
C GLY A 939 4.18 9.56 -25.11
N TYR A 940 4.98 8.90 -25.94
CA TYR A 940 4.88 8.97 -27.39
C TYR A 940 4.97 7.57 -27.99
N SER A 941 3.99 7.19 -28.80
CA SER A 941 3.86 5.85 -29.40
C SER A 941 4.18 5.85 -30.88
N PHE A 942 5.23 5.12 -31.28
CA PHE A 942 5.53 4.81 -32.66
C PHE A 942 4.82 3.51 -33.05
N ARG A 943 4.14 3.48 -34.18
CA ARG A 943 3.41 2.29 -34.65
C ARG A 943 3.94 1.83 -36.01
N ASN A 944 3.84 0.52 -36.27
CA ASN A 944 4.20 -0.10 -37.55
C ASN A 944 5.61 0.26 -38.02
N ILE A 945 6.63 0.10 -37.16
CA ILE A 945 8.02 0.44 -37.46
C ILE A 945 8.62 -0.69 -38.31
N LYS A 946 9.02 -0.37 -39.54
CA LYS A 946 9.65 -1.31 -40.44
C LYS A 946 11.13 -1.47 -40.12
N LEU A 947 11.56 -2.66 -39.77
CA LEU A 947 12.96 -3.07 -39.56
C LEU A 947 13.33 -4.15 -40.59
N GLY A 948 13.74 -3.72 -41.80
CA GLY A 948 13.95 -4.67 -42.89
C GLY A 948 12.66 -5.39 -43.29
N ASN A 949 12.66 -6.72 -43.22
CA ASN A 949 11.51 -7.56 -43.53
C ASN A 949 10.55 -7.75 -42.34
N TYR A 950 10.87 -7.23 -41.16
CA TYR A 950 10.07 -7.32 -39.96
C TYR A 950 9.38 -5.99 -39.63
N THR A 951 8.13 -6.03 -39.25
CA THR A 951 7.39 -4.84 -38.79
C THR A 951 7.09 -4.97 -37.31
N LEU A 952 7.70 -4.12 -36.46
CA LEU A 952 7.35 -4.01 -35.06
C LEU A 952 5.97 -3.33 -34.91
N PRO A 953 5.02 -3.93 -34.19
CA PRO A 953 3.69 -3.35 -33.99
C PRO A 953 3.73 -2.00 -33.29
N GLY A 954 4.62 -1.84 -32.27
CA GLY A 954 4.71 -0.58 -31.54
C GLY A 954 5.92 -0.45 -30.65
N ILE A 955 6.43 0.79 -30.54
CA ILE A 955 7.37 1.24 -29.48
C ILE A 955 6.76 2.46 -28.85
N ARG A 956 6.58 2.44 -27.51
CA ARG A 956 6.22 3.62 -26.74
C ARG A 956 7.39 4.03 -25.86
N ILE A 957 7.78 5.30 -25.95
CA ILE A 957 8.73 5.93 -25.03
C ILE A 957 7.97 6.83 -24.08
N SER A 958 8.40 6.91 -22.82
CA SER A 958 7.75 7.74 -21.82
C SER A 958 8.74 8.38 -20.86
N ALA A 959 8.37 9.56 -20.38
CA ALA A 959 9.03 10.24 -19.27
C ALA A 959 8.00 10.38 -18.15
N THR A 960 8.36 9.99 -16.93
CA THR A 960 7.47 10.03 -15.77
C THR A 960 8.16 10.73 -14.62
N ALA A 961 7.42 11.63 -13.95
CA ALA A 961 7.78 12.22 -12.66
C ALA A 961 6.76 11.72 -11.62
N ASP A 962 7.20 10.91 -10.67
CA ASP A 962 6.42 10.42 -9.55
C ASP A 962 6.72 11.26 -8.32
N ARG A 963 5.69 11.77 -7.65
CA ARG A 963 5.76 12.65 -6.47
C ARG A 963 6.69 13.87 -6.65
N PRO A 964 6.65 14.58 -7.79
CA PRO A 964 7.54 15.73 -8.02
C PRO A 964 7.27 16.91 -7.08
N PHE A 965 6.07 16.99 -6.51
CA PHE A 965 5.65 18.08 -5.64
C PHE A 965 4.69 17.58 -4.55
N THR A 966 4.99 17.92 -3.30
CA THR A 966 4.12 17.70 -2.13
C THR A 966 4.16 18.96 -1.27
N THR A 967 2.99 19.45 -0.84
CA THR A 967 2.87 20.57 0.10
C THR A 967 2.09 20.16 1.34
N PHE A 968 2.57 20.54 2.50
CA PHE A 968 2.00 20.26 3.83
C PHE A 968 2.57 21.25 4.86
N LYS A 969 2.01 21.25 6.09
CA LYS A 969 2.42 22.19 7.15
C LYS A 969 3.29 21.54 8.24
N ALA A 970 3.18 20.24 8.42
CA ALA A 970 3.91 19.55 9.48
C ALA A 970 5.44 19.67 9.32
N ASN A 971 6.14 19.82 10.43
CA ASN A 971 7.62 19.80 10.45
C ASN A 971 8.14 18.35 10.40
N SER A 972 8.04 17.75 9.22
CA SER A 972 8.40 16.36 8.95
C SER A 972 8.93 16.22 7.51
N PHE A 973 9.58 15.12 7.19
CA PHE A 973 9.91 14.76 5.79
C PHE A 973 8.64 14.50 4.94
N THR A 974 7.59 14.01 5.58
CA THR A 974 6.32 13.66 4.96
C THR A 974 5.22 13.61 6.00
N PRO A 975 3.99 14.03 5.67
CA PRO A 975 2.84 13.81 6.52
C PRO A 975 2.32 12.36 6.47
N GLU A 976 2.82 11.54 5.54
CA GLU A 976 2.49 10.12 5.42
C GLU A 976 3.39 9.29 6.33
N LEU A 977 2.82 8.75 7.39
CA LEU A 977 3.53 7.92 8.36
C LEU A 977 2.97 6.50 8.29
N ALA A 978 3.84 5.53 8.08
CA ALA A 978 3.47 4.12 8.00
C ALA A 978 2.98 3.54 9.34
N ASP A 979 3.23 4.25 10.43
CA ASP A 979 2.71 3.93 11.76
C ASP A 979 1.21 4.25 11.84
N ALA A 980 0.41 3.28 12.25
CA ALA A 980 -1.04 3.45 12.42
C ALA A 980 -1.43 4.46 13.53
N GLU A 981 -0.49 4.82 14.39
CA GLU A 981 -0.65 5.81 15.46
C GLU A 981 -0.17 7.20 15.04
N GLY A 982 0.44 7.34 13.87
CA GLY A 982 0.89 8.61 13.30
C GLY A 982 2.04 9.26 14.07
N TRP A 983 3.02 8.46 14.55
CA TRP A 983 4.18 8.96 15.29
C TRP A 983 5.37 9.21 14.36
N ASP A 984 5.74 10.46 14.17
CA ASP A 984 6.91 10.84 13.40
C ASP A 984 8.20 10.78 14.24
N THR A 985 8.95 9.69 14.10
CA THR A 985 10.20 9.47 14.87
C THR A 985 11.41 9.23 13.96
N GLN A 986 11.38 8.14 13.22
CA GLN A 986 12.49 7.62 12.39
C GLN A 986 12.02 7.46 10.94
N THR A 987 11.21 8.41 10.48
CA THR A 987 10.56 8.37 9.17
C THR A 987 11.61 8.44 8.07
N TYR A 988 11.64 7.45 7.21
CA TYR A 988 12.46 7.47 6.01
C TYR A 988 11.86 8.47 5.01
N PRO A 989 12.64 9.39 4.42
CA PRO A 989 12.10 10.40 3.52
C PRO A 989 11.49 9.79 2.26
N LEU A 990 10.34 10.32 1.84
CA LEU A 990 9.77 9.99 0.55
C LEU A 990 10.58 10.65 -0.57
N THR A 991 10.56 10.02 -1.75
CA THR A 991 11.34 10.47 -2.90
C THR A 991 10.48 10.99 -4.02
N ALA A 992 10.92 12.07 -4.67
CA ALA A 992 10.55 12.34 -6.06
C ALA A 992 11.34 11.40 -6.96
N THR A 993 10.67 10.77 -7.91
CA THR A 993 11.27 9.79 -8.82
C THR A 993 11.05 10.21 -10.27
N TYR A 994 12.12 10.32 -11.04
CA TYR A 994 12.09 10.70 -12.45
C TYR A 994 12.57 9.52 -13.29
N THR A 995 11.72 9.01 -14.18
CA THR A 995 12.04 7.82 -14.98
C THR A 995 11.87 8.05 -16.47
N PHE A 996 12.66 7.33 -17.25
CA PHE A 996 12.53 7.19 -18.69
C PHE A 996 12.20 5.74 -19.00
N GLY A 997 11.09 5.52 -19.66
CA GLY A 997 10.54 4.21 -19.95
C GLY A 997 10.47 3.91 -21.45
N VAL A 998 10.59 2.60 -21.76
CA VAL A 998 10.40 2.07 -23.11
C VAL A 998 9.53 0.82 -23.02
N GLN A 999 8.48 0.80 -23.83
CA GLN A 999 7.66 -0.39 -24.07
C GLN A 999 7.80 -0.80 -25.52
N ILE A 1000 8.03 -2.09 -25.78
CA ILE A 1000 8.13 -2.66 -27.11
C ILE A 1000 7.18 -3.82 -27.22
N ASP A 1001 6.30 -3.80 -28.20
CA ASP A 1001 5.46 -4.93 -28.61
C ASP A 1001 6.07 -5.56 -29.87
N PHE A 1002 6.27 -6.90 -29.83
CA PHE A 1002 6.88 -7.67 -30.91
C PHE A 1002 5.84 -8.54 -31.61
#